data_90473eb9b9afea82ab7efdf8dbfeac1a
#
_entry.id   90473eb9b9afea82ab7efdf8dbfeac1a
#
_cell.length_a   1.000
_cell.length_b   1.000
_cell.length_c   1.000
_cell.angle_alpha   90.00
_cell.angle_beta   90.00
_cell.angle_gamma   90.00
#
_symmetry.space_group_name_H-M   'P 1'
#
loop_
_entity.id
_entity.type
_entity.pdbx_description
1 polymer ?
#
loop_
_entity_poly.entity_id
_entity_poly.type
_entity_poly.pdbx_seq_one_letter_code
_entity_poly.pdbx_strand_id
1 'polypeptide(L)'
;MKPRERLSTTERVRKVFVGKARDLKDENIFEKVTLVAILAWVGLGSDGLSSSCYGPEEAYRALGNFHGMTIFVALAVVLTISIISSSYSQIIKIFPSGGGGYKVATKLLNPRLGMISGCSLIVDYVLTISISVASGVDAIFSNFPASFQIYKLYITLTIILLLLLVNLRGIKESVFSLMPIFIVFLLTHIVAIAYPIFFHTKEFINLVPEATREFKHASNNIGTFAVLIILARAYSMGAGTYTGIEAVSNSMVILKQPRVKTGIATMRLMAFSLGITVLGLLAAYSLFHLKHVPGKTMNANLLEAMTAGWNRWIGEAFVIITLLSEAALLFVGAQTGFLDGPRVISNMAQDSWFPRRFSVLSDRLVTQNGLILMAVAASFILLVTGGNVTTLIVLYSINVFITFSLSQAGMVRHWWQEKKKERHWFPKLLINGLGLILTVSILCTVLFVKFTEGGWLTILITSSLILFVVRVRNHYDRAAKLLNRLDHKMLRQVEGAMQSWEKSEREIPQFNPEMHTACICVNEFNGVGINTFLKIREDFENYKNFIFIQVGMVDSGNFKGEEELQNLEENVKENLNKYKDLAHAYGCYADSYYAIGTDVADEVKELSKKVVHKYHRVIFFVGNAIFARPSSLTRMLHNQTQLTLQNRLAHKGFMMVMIPIKLTTD
;
A
#
# COMPACT_ATOMS: atom_id res chain seq x y z
N MET A 1 34.94 24.73 -6.28
CA MET A 1 33.96 24.83 -5.17
C MET A 1 32.62 25.25 -5.76
N LYS A 2 31.60 24.35 -5.76
CA LYS A 2 30.23 24.73 -6.17
C LYS A 2 29.66 25.73 -5.16
N PRO A 3 29.07 26.86 -5.59
CA PRO A 3 28.43 27.79 -4.68
C PRO A 3 27.33 27.04 -3.90
N ARG A 4 27.35 27.09 -2.58
CA ARG A 4 26.27 26.59 -1.72
C ARG A 4 25.02 27.44 -1.99
N GLU A 5 24.11 26.95 -2.86
CA GLU A 5 22.76 27.53 -2.95
C GLU A 5 22.16 27.56 -1.53
N ARG A 6 21.74 28.72 -1.08
CA ARG A 6 21.06 28.89 0.21
C ARG A 6 19.69 28.20 0.09
N LEU A 7 19.56 27.05 0.72
CA LEU A 7 18.30 26.31 0.80
C LEU A 7 17.22 27.23 1.41
N SER A 8 16.04 27.24 0.82
CA SER A 8 14.88 27.91 1.40
C SER A 8 14.54 27.34 2.79
N THR A 9 13.83 28.08 3.61
CA THR A 9 13.43 27.60 4.96
C THR A 9 12.61 26.33 4.88
N THR A 10 11.72 26.22 3.90
CA THR A 10 10.92 25.01 3.60
C THR A 10 11.78 23.81 3.21
N GLU A 11 12.82 24.02 2.40
CA GLU A 11 13.77 22.94 2.02
C GLU A 11 14.64 22.51 3.21
N ARG A 12 15.01 23.41 4.11
CA ARG A 12 15.72 23.06 5.35
C ARG A 12 14.86 22.21 6.27
N VAL A 13 13.60 22.62 6.49
CA VAL A 13 12.62 21.88 7.30
C VAL A 13 12.38 20.51 6.69
N ARG A 14 12.11 20.42 5.37
CA ARG A 14 11.96 19.15 4.66
C ARG A 14 13.18 18.24 4.83
N LYS A 15 14.40 18.78 4.73
CA LYS A 15 15.64 18.02 4.88
C LYS A 15 15.86 17.49 6.29
N VAL A 16 15.41 18.21 7.31
CA VAL A 16 15.49 17.77 8.72
C VAL A 16 14.45 16.68 8.99
N PHE A 17 13.20 16.85 8.55
CA PHE A 17 12.11 15.91 8.86
C PHE A 17 12.03 14.71 7.90
N VAL A 18 12.33 14.88 6.61
CA VAL A 18 12.22 13.83 5.58
C VAL A 18 13.57 13.21 5.21
N GLY A 19 14.68 13.94 5.38
CA GLY A 19 16.03 13.47 5.06
C GLY A 19 16.51 13.91 3.67
N LYS A 20 17.72 13.46 3.26
CA LYS A 20 18.33 13.76 1.95
C LYS A 20 17.71 12.88 0.86
N ALA A 21 17.62 13.41 -0.39
CA ALA A 21 17.26 12.62 -1.56
C ALA A 21 18.18 11.41 -1.72
N ARG A 22 17.64 10.30 -2.23
CA ARG A 22 18.41 9.10 -2.58
C ARG A 22 18.94 9.23 -4.01
N ASP A 23 20.17 8.76 -4.24
CA ASP A 23 20.77 8.75 -5.57
C ASP A 23 20.28 7.51 -6.33
N LEU A 24 19.56 7.74 -7.45
CA LEU A 24 19.08 6.68 -8.33
C LEU A 24 20.19 5.95 -9.09
N LYS A 25 21.40 6.54 -9.13
CA LYS A 25 22.60 5.95 -9.77
C LYS A 25 23.43 5.08 -8.83
N ASP A 26 23.01 4.94 -7.55
CA ASP A 26 23.70 4.07 -6.58
C ASP A 26 23.42 2.60 -6.95
N GLU A 27 24.43 1.88 -7.43
CA GLU A 27 24.35 0.46 -7.82
C GLU A 27 23.78 -0.45 -6.72
N ASN A 28 23.92 -0.07 -5.45
CA ASN A 28 23.40 -0.81 -4.31
C ASN A 28 22.05 -0.30 -3.80
N ILE A 29 21.33 0.53 -4.57
CA ILE A 29 20.08 1.16 -4.10
C ILE A 29 19.02 0.12 -3.75
N PHE A 30 18.92 -0.96 -4.53
CA PHE A 30 17.96 -2.05 -4.29
C PHE A 30 18.35 -2.91 -3.09
N GLU A 31 19.66 -3.16 -2.84
CA GLU A 31 20.11 -3.87 -1.65
C GLU A 31 19.89 -3.08 -0.37
N LYS A 32 20.01 -1.76 -0.43
CA LYS A 32 19.74 -0.86 0.71
C LYS A 32 18.25 -0.78 1.06
N VAL A 33 17.35 -1.20 0.16
CA VAL A 33 15.90 -1.14 0.33
C VAL A 33 15.29 -2.51 0.64
N THR A 34 16.00 -3.64 0.40
CA THR A 34 15.44 -5.00 0.53
C THR A 34 15.64 -5.61 1.91
N LEU A 35 14.72 -6.49 2.31
CA LEU A 35 14.68 -7.17 3.61
C LEU A 35 14.90 -8.69 3.46
N VAL A 36 15.75 -9.25 4.34
CA VAL A 36 15.86 -10.71 4.53
C VAL A 36 14.65 -11.25 5.30
N ALA A 37 14.38 -12.57 5.26
CA ALA A 37 13.17 -13.18 5.81
C ALA A 37 12.88 -12.82 7.28
N ILE A 38 13.91 -12.80 8.14
CA ILE A 38 13.75 -12.44 9.56
C ILE A 38 13.37 -10.96 9.73
N LEU A 39 14.04 -10.06 9.01
CA LEU A 39 13.70 -8.63 9.06
C LEU A 39 12.32 -8.35 8.42
N ALA A 40 11.97 -9.11 7.38
CA ALA A 40 10.64 -9.05 6.79
C ALA A 40 9.56 -9.58 7.74
N TRP A 41 9.86 -10.61 8.53
CA TRP A 41 8.97 -11.08 9.59
C TRP A 41 8.79 -10.04 10.70
N VAL A 42 9.85 -9.35 11.11
CA VAL A 42 9.75 -8.22 12.05
C VAL A 42 8.95 -7.06 11.45
N GLY A 43 9.17 -6.70 10.18
CA GLY A 43 8.56 -5.53 9.56
C GLY A 43 7.14 -5.77 9.02
N LEU A 44 6.89 -6.91 8.37
CA LEU A 44 5.61 -7.24 7.74
C LEU A 44 4.79 -8.21 8.59
N GLY A 45 5.45 -9.17 9.26
CA GLY A 45 4.79 -10.15 10.11
C GLY A 45 4.37 -9.58 11.46
N SER A 46 4.89 -8.42 11.86
CA SER A 46 4.45 -7.71 13.07
C SER A 46 2.97 -7.30 12.99
N ASP A 47 2.44 -7.02 11.80
CA ASP A 47 1.03 -6.71 11.61
C ASP A 47 0.15 -7.93 12.00
N GLY A 48 0.47 -9.12 11.49
CA GLY A 48 -0.22 -10.33 11.91
C GLY A 48 -0.10 -10.58 13.42
N LEU A 49 1.11 -10.42 13.99
CA LEU A 49 1.31 -10.61 15.44
C LEU A 49 0.63 -9.55 16.30
N SER A 50 0.61 -8.28 15.85
CA SER A 50 -0.08 -7.22 16.59
C SER A 50 -1.58 -7.46 16.68
N SER A 51 -2.16 -8.14 15.69
CA SER A 51 -3.58 -8.51 15.71
C SER A 51 -3.92 -9.51 16.82
N SER A 52 -2.93 -10.26 17.34
CA SER A 52 -3.11 -11.14 18.51
C SER A 52 -3.33 -10.37 19.82
N CYS A 53 -3.01 -9.07 19.84
CA CYS A 53 -3.19 -8.25 21.04
C CYS A 53 -4.66 -7.83 21.27
N TYR A 54 -5.49 -7.83 20.22
CA TYR A 54 -6.91 -7.45 20.34
C TYR A 54 -7.89 -8.51 19.79
N GLY A 55 -7.48 -9.29 18.80
CA GLY A 55 -8.36 -10.31 18.19
C GLY A 55 -8.83 -11.40 19.15
N PRO A 56 -7.95 -12.04 19.93
CA PRO A 56 -8.34 -13.01 20.96
C PRO A 56 -9.26 -12.43 22.03
N GLU A 57 -9.03 -11.19 22.47
CA GLU A 57 -9.87 -10.48 23.42
C GLU A 57 -11.32 -10.40 22.93
N GLU A 58 -11.53 -9.92 21.71
CA GLU A 58 -12.87 -9.77 21.14
C GLU A 58 -13.57 -11.13 20.92
N ALA A 59 -12.81 -12.16 20.52
CA ALA A 59 -13.33 -13.52 20.41
C ALA A 59 -13.77 -14.07 21.78
N TYR A 60 -12.96 -13.89 22.80
CA TYR A 60 -13.25 -14.35 24.16
C TYR A 60 -14.46 -13.63 24.77
N ARG A 61 -14.52 -12.31 24.64
CA ARG A 61 -15.64 -11.49 25.10
C ARG A 61 -16.96 -11.85 24.41
N ALA A 62 -16.93 -12.17 23.12
CA ALA A 62 -18.11 -12.54 22.35
C ALA A 62 -18.74 -13.88 22.76
N LEU A 63 -18.00 -14.76 23.43
CA LEU A 63 -18.54 -15.98 24.03
C LEU A 63 -19.48 -15.71 25.22
N GLY A 64 -19.42 -14.53 25.83
CA GLY A 64 -20.27 -14.15 26.95
C GLY A 64 -20.07 -15.07 28.14
N ASN A 65 -21.12 -15.81 28.52
CA ASN A 65 -21.08 -16.75 29.68
C ASN A 65 -20.51 -18.13 29.31
N PHE A 66 -20.10 -18.36 28.05
CA PHE A 66 -19.69 -19.68 27.55
C PHE A 66 -18.17 -19.75 27.31
N HIS A 67 -17.39 -19.23 28.27
CA HIS A 67 -15.94 -19.13 28.13
C HIS A 67 -15.22 -20.49 28.08
N GLY A 68 -15.78 -21.57 28.62
CA GLY A 68 -15.21 -22.91 28.48
C GLY A 68 -15.13 -23.39 27.04
N MET A 69 -15.97 -22.85 26.12
CA MET A 69 -15.90 -23.18 24.69
C MET A 69 -14.81 -22.42 23.94
N THR A 70 -13.99 -21.60 24.60
CA THR A 70 -12.91 -20.80 23.98
C THR A 70 -11.97 -21.62 23.11
N ILE A 71 -11.63 -22.86 23.54
CA ILE A 71 -10.69 -23.72 22.82
C ILE A 71 -11.20 -24.08 21.40
N PHE A 72 -12.52 -24.22 21.20
CA PHE A 72 -13.08 -24.49 19.87
C PHE A 72 -12.88 -23.30 18.93
N VAL A 73 -13.07 -22.08 19.45
CA VAL A 73 -12.81 -20.86 18.69
C VAL A 73 -11.31 -20.74 18.37
N ALA A 74 -10.44 -20.99 19.34
CA ALA A 74 -8.99 -20.96 19.17
C ALA A 74 -8.51 -21.92 18.07
N LEU A 75 -8.98 -23.17 18.08
CA LEU A 75 -8.64 -24.17 17.07
C LEU A 75 -9.17 -23.78 15.68
N ALA A 76 -10.39 -23.25 15.59
CA ALA A 76 -10.95 -22.77 14.34
C ALA A 76 -10.13 -21.61 13.76
N VAL A 77 -9.67 -20.68 14.61
CA VAL A 77 -8.80 -19.56 14.21
C VAL A 77 -7.47 -20.08 13.67
N VAL A 78 -6.79 -20.99 14.38
CA VAL A 78 -5.50 -21.56 13.92
C VAL A 78 -5.63 -22.31 12.61
N LEU A 79 -6.72 -23.07 12.44
CA LEU A 79 -7.02 -23.75 11.17
C LEU A 79 -7.17 -22.74 10.03
N THR A 80 -7.88 -21.65 10.26
CA THR A 80 -8.08 -20.59 9.26
C THR A 80 -6.78 -19.90 8.90
N ILE A 81 -5.94 -19.53 9.88
CA ILE A 81 -4.60 -18.97 9.66
C ILE A 81 -3.78 -19.91 8.77
N SER A 82 -3.80 -21.23 9.05
CA SER A 82 -3.06 -22.24 8.30
C SER A 82 -3.51 -22.35 6.85
N ILE A 83 -4.83 -22.35 6.60
CA ILE A 83 -5.41 -22.42 5.27
C ILE A 83 -5.09 -21.15 4.47
N ILE A 84 -5.34 -19.96 5.05
CA ILE A 84 -5.11 -18.68 4.38
C ILE A 84 -3.62 -18.50 4.07
N SER A 85 -2.73 -18.77 5.03
CA SER A 85 -1.27 -18.64 4.82
C SER A 85 -0.74 -19.61 3.76
N SER A 86 -1.31 -20.83 3.70
CA SER A 86 -0.97 -21.81 2.67
C SER A 86 -1.41 -21.34 1.27
N SER A 87 -2.58 -20.72 1.18
CA SER A 87 -3.07 -20.11 -0.05
C SER A 87 -2.18 -18.93 -0.49
N TYR A 88 -1.88 -18.00 0.43
CA TYR A 88 -1.02 -16.86 0.13
C TYR A 88 0.42 -17.27 -0.23
N SER A 89 0.92 -18.38 0.32
CA SER A 89 2.19 -18.98 -0.14
C SER A 89 2.15 -19.44 -1.60
N GLN A 90 0.98 -19.82 -2.11
CA GLN A 90 0.78 -20.11 -3.54
C GLN A 90 0.70 -18.82 -4.36
N ILE A 91 0.01 -17.78 -3.85
CA ILE A 91 -0.04 -16.46 -4.49
C ILE A 91 1.36 -15.87 -4.67
N ILE A 92 2.23 -15.95 -3.65
CA ILE A 92 3.63 -15.51 -3.72
C ILE A 92 4.40 -16.19 -4.87
N LYS A 93 4.14 -17.47 -5.14
CA LYS A 93 4.78 -18.20 -6.26
C LYS A 93 4.31 -17.70 -7.62
N ILE A 94 3.02 -17.39 -7.76
CA ILE A 94 2.40 -16.97 -9.03
C ILE A 94 2.71 -15.47 -9.30
N PHE A 95 2.77 -14.65 -8.24
CA PHE A 95 2.97 -13.19 -8.33
C PHE A 95 4.24 -12.74 -7.58
N PRO A 96 5.44 -13.09 -8.05
CA PRO A 96 6.71 -12.73 -7.39
C PRO A 96 6.98 -11.22 -7.37
N SER A 97 6.31 -10.45 -8.24
CA SER A 97 6.35 -8.99 -8.27
C SER A 97 5.45 -8.31 -7.23
N GLY A 98 4.75 -9.08 -6.40
CA GLY A 98 3.84 -8.54 -5.38
C GLY A 98 2.51 -8.05 -5.94
N GLY A 99 1.73 -7.40 -5.07
CA GLY A 99 0.42 -6.85 -5.40
C GLY A 99 -0.77 -7.64 -4.87
N GLY A 100 -0.51 -8.73 -4.14
CA GLY A 100 -1.47 -9.47 -3.30
C GLY A 100 -2.86 -9.62 -3.86
N GLY A 101 -3.86 -9.44 -3.00
CA GLY A 101 -5.28 -9.62 -3.33
C GLY A 101 -5.77 -8.78 -4.50
N TYR A 102 -5.30 -7.53 -4.64
CA TYR A 102 -5.64 -6.69 -5.79
C TYR A 102 -5.23 -7.30 -7.13
N LYS A 103 -3.95 -7.72 -7.25
CA LYS A 103 -3.44 -8.31 -8.50
C LYS A 103 -4.05 -9.68 -8.79
N VAL A 104 -4.23 -10.50 -7.75
CA VAL A 104 -4.89 -11.80 -7.88
C VAL A 104 -6.29 -11.63 -8.46
N ALA A 105 -7.12 -10.77 -7.86
CA ALA A 105 -8.47 -10.51 -8.35
C ALA A 105 -8.47 -9.89 -9.76
N THR A 106 -7.55 -8.94 -10.05
CA THR A 106 -7.46 -8.29 -11.36
C THR A 106 -7.08 -9.28 -12.47
N LYS A 107 -6.05 -10.11 -12.24
CA LYS A 107 -5.47 -10.99 -13.27
C LYS A 107 -6.20 -12.31 -13.40
N LEU A 108 -6.67 -12.88 -12.29
CA LEU A 108 -7.28 -14.22 -12.29
C LEU A 108 -8.82 -14.17 -12.39
N LEU A 109 -9.46 -13.08 -12.00
CA LEU A 109 -10.91 -12.90 -12.17
C LEU A 109 -11.21 -11.88 -13.28
N ASN A 110 -11.24 -10.61 -12.94
CA ASN A 110 -11.38 -9.52 -13.89
C ASN A 110 -10.96 -8.15 -13.26
N PRO A 111 -10.69 -7.10 -14.07
CA PRO A 111 -10.27 -5.79 -13.54
C PRO A 111 -11.29 -5.11 -12.61
N ARG A 112 -12.59 -5.35 -12.77
CA ARG A 112 -13.63 -4.77 -11.90
C ARG A 112 -13.62 -5.40 -10.51
N LEU A 113 -13.48 -6.73 -10.42
CA LEU A 113 -13.34 -7.43 -9.14
C LEU A 113 -12.01 -7.07 -8.47
N GLY A 114 -10.95 -6.89 -9.26
CA GLY A 114 -9.69 -6.34 -8.76
C GLY A 114 -9.87 -4.96 -8.14
N MET A 115 -10.58 -4.08 -8.79
CA MET A 115 -10.89 -2.74 -8.27
C MET A 115 -11.66 -2.80 -6.93
N ILE A 116 -12.66 -3.70 -6.81
CA ILE A 116 -13.38 -3.90 -5.54
C ILE A 116 -12.41 -4.38 -4.45
N SER A 117 -11.59 -5.39 -4.75
CA SER A 117 -10.54 -5.87 -3.82
C SER A 117 -9.58 -4.75 -3.41
N GLY A 118 -9.14 -3.93 -4.37
CA GLY A 118 -8.25 -2.79 -4.10
C GLY A 118 -8.87 -1.73 -3.21
N CYS A 119 -10.14 -1.36 -3.45
CA CYS A 119 -10.87 -0.43 -2.60
C CYS A 119 -11.06 -0.98 -1.18
N SER A 120 -11.41 -2.26 -1.05
CA SER A 120 -11.51 -2.93 0.24
C SER A 120 -10.18 -2.94 0.99
N LEU A 121 -9.06 -3.24 0.31
CA LEU A 121 -7.71 -3.19 0.89
C LEU A 121 -7.32 -1.78 1.36
N ILE A 122 -7.66 -0.74 0.61
CA ILE A 122 -7.35 0.65 1.02
C ILE A 122 -8.06 0.97 2.33
N VAL A 123 -9.36 0.68 2.42
CA VAL A 123 -10.14 0.92 3.64
C VAL A 123 -9.63 0.05 4.79
N ASP A 124 -9.28 -1.19 4.51
CA ASP A 124 -8.68 -2.12 5.45
C ASP A 124 -7.39 -1.56 6.07
N TYR A 125 -6.43 -1.12 5.26
CA TYR A 125 -5.18 -0.55 5.77
C TYR A 125 -5.36 0.78 6.54
N VAL A 126 -6.32 1.61 6.16
CA VAL A 126 -6.70 2.79 6.95
C VAL A 126 -7.19 2.38 8.34
N LEU A 127 -8.04 1.36 8.41
CA LEU A 127 -8.55 0.81 9.67
C LEU A 127 -7.47 0.08 10.47
N THR A 128 -6.55 -0.64 9.82
CA THR A 128 -5.38 -1.27 10.46
C THR A 128 -4.53 -0.24 11.19
N ILE A 129 -4.21 0.90 10.55
CA ILE A 129 -3.51 2.02 11.19
C ILE A 129 -4.28 2.49 12.43
N SER A 130 -5.60 2.72 12.26
CA SER A 130 -6.45 3.26 13.33
C SER A 130 -6.56 2.31 14.52
N ILE A 131 -6.84 1.02 14.27
CA ILE A 131 -7.00 -0.01 15.30
C ILE A 131 -5.68 -0.24 16.04
N SER A 132 -4.59 -0.44 15.29
CA SER A 132 -3.30 -0.74 15.89
C SER A 132 -2.81 0.38 16.78
N VAL A 133 -2.96 1.65 16.36
CA VAL A 133 -2.57 2.77 17.21
C VAL A 133 -3.51 2.92 18.41
N ALA A 134 -4.83 2.79 18.22
CA ALA A 134 -5.79 2.87 19.32
C ALA A 134 -5.58 1.76 20.34
N SER A 135 -5.41 0.50 19.91
CA SER A 135 -5.15 -0.64 20.80
C SER A 135 -3.81 -0.51 21.53
N GLY A 136 -2.78 0.01 20.85
CA GLY A 136 -1.49 0.27 21.51
C GLY A 136 -1.60 1.32 22.62
N VAL A 137 -2.38 2.36 22.38
CA VAL A 137 -2.69 3.36 23.43
C VAL A 137 -3.53 2.73 24.54
N ASP A 138 -4.49 1.84 24.23
CA ASP A 138 -5.28 1.12 25.23
C ASP A 138 -4.41 0.25 26.13
N ALA A 139 -3.43 -0.47 25.57
CA ALA A 139 -2.48 -1.27 26.34
C ALA A 139 -1.70 -0.39 27.33
N ILE A 140 -1.18 0.77 26.89
CA ILE A 140 -0.48 1.71 27.75
C ILE A 140 -1.41 2.22 28.87
N PHE A 141 -2.62 2.66 28.48
CA PHE A 141 -3.58 3.26 29.42
C PHE A 141 -4.21 2.27 30.41
N SER A 142 -4.06 0.95 30.17
CA SER A 142 -4.49 -0.09 31.11
C SER A 142 -3.83 0.04 32.49
N ASN A 143 -2.65 0.67 32.56
CA ASN A 143 -1.92 0.93 33.80
C ASN A 143 -2.15 2.33 34.40
N PHE A 144 -2.93 3.20 33.71
CA PHE A 144 -3.16 4.55 34.18
C PHE A 144 -4.53 4.72 34.83
N PRO A 145 -4.67 5.67 35.79
CA PRO A 145 -5.98 6.01 36.38
C PRO A 145 -6.99 6.45 35.31
N ALA A 146 -8.27 6.18 35.55
CA ALA A 146 -9.35 6.52 34.63
C ALA A 146 -9.41 8.00 34.21
N SER A 147 -8.92 8.92 35.06
CA SER A 147 -8.84 10.35 34.79
C SER A 147 -7.98 10.68 33.55
N PHE A 148 -7.02 9.84 33.21
CA PHE A 148 -6.15 10.05 32.04
C PHE A 148 -6.79 9.66 30.73
N GLN A 149 -7.90 8.93 30.69
CA GLN A 149 -8.58 8.48 29.47
C GLN A 149 -8.95 9.63 28.53
N ILE A 150 -9.13 10.85 29.04
CA ILE A 150 -9.43 12.03 28.23
C ILE A 150 -8.29 12.38 27.24
N TYR A 151 -7.05 12.01 27.54
CA TYR A 151 -5.89 12.28 26.68
C TYR A 151 -5.67 11.22 25.59
N LYS A 152 -6.36 10.08 25.66
CA LYS A 152 -6.18 8.94 24.80
C LYS A 152 -6.25 9.30 23.30
N LEU A 153 -7.30 10.00 22.88
CA LEU A 153 -7.49 10.38 21.50
C LEU A 153 -6.37 11.29 20.97
N TYR A 154 -5.95 12.28 21.79
CA TYR A 154 -4.86 13.19 21.41
C TYR A 154 -3.53 12.46 21.23
N ILE A 155 -3.22 11.52 22.12
CA ILE A 155 -2.01 10.68 22.04
C ILE A 155 -2.08 9.79 20.81
N THR A 156 -3.22 9.17 20.52
CA THR A 156 -3.44 8.35 19.34
C THR A 156 -3.17 9.13 18.05
N LEU A 157 -3.71 10.35 17.92
CA LEU A 157 -3.48 11.22 16.76
C LEU A 157 -2.02 11.66 16.65
N THR A 158 -1.36 11.95 17.78
CA THR A 158 0.06 12.31 17.81
C THR A 158 0.93 11.15 17.31
N ILE A 159 0.63 9.93 17.71
CA ILE A 159 1.36 8.73 17.26
C ILE A 159 1.20 8.53 15.75
N ILE A 160 -0.02 8.72 15.19
CA ILE A 160 -0.21 8.66 13.72
C ILE A 160 0.67 9.68 13.01
N LEU A 161 0.74 10.91 13.52
CA LEU A 161 1.61 11.94 12.94
C LEU A 161 3.09 11.54 13.00
N LEU A 162 3.55 10.99 14.12
CA LEU A 162 4.93 10.51 14.26
C LEU A 162 5.22 9.36 13.30
N LEU A 163 4.30 8.39 13.18
CA LEU A 163 4.42 7.28 12.23
C LEU A 163 4.46 7.78 10.78
N LEU A 164 3.64 8.75 10.42
CA LEU A 164 3.69 9.39 9.09
C LEU A 164 5.08 9.98 8.83
N LEU A 165 5.62 10.75 9.76
CA LEU A 165 6.95 11.38 9.61
C LEU A 165 8.07 10.34 9.46
N VAL A 166 8.01 9.23 10.21
CA VAL A 166 8.97 8.13 10.10
C VAL A 166 8.87 7.45 8.73
N ASN A 167 7.65 7.18 8.24
CA ASN A 167 7.45 6.53 6.95
C ASN A 167 7.86 7.41 5.75
N LEU A 168 7.74 8.73 5.87
CA LEU A 168 8.26 9.67 4.85
C LEU A 168 9.79 9.61 4.72
N ARG A 169 10.52 9.14 5.73
CA ARG A 169 11.99 8.95 5.68
C ARG A 169 12.41 7.70 4.94
N GLY A 170 11.58 6.67 4.89
CA GLY A 170 11.86 5.41 4.17
C GLY A 170 11.78 4.15 5.05
N ILE A 171 11.49 3.03 4.40
CA ILE A 171 11.05 1.77 5.01
C ILE A 171 12.12 1.07 5.87
N LYS A 172 13.34 0.97 5.37
CA LYS A 172 14.39 0.14 5.99
C LYS A 172 14.87 0.69 7.34
N GLU A 173 14.93 2.01 7.44
CA GLU A 173 15.34 2.70 8.68
C GLU A 173 14.34 2.45 9.82
N SER A 174 13.06 2.23 9.47
CA SER A 174 12.00 1.90 10.40
C SER A 174 12.12 0.49 10.98
N VAL A 175 12.30 -0.55 10.15
CA VAL A 175 12.31 -1.96 10.59
C VAL A 175 13.45 -2.27 11.56
N PHE A 176 14.64 -1.72 11.34
CA PHE A 176 15.78 -1.96 12.25
C PHE A 176 15.54 -1.37 13.65
N SER A 177 14.91 -0.20 13.73
CA SER A 177 14.58 0.45 15.00
C SER A 177 13.53 -0.34 15.80
N LEU A 178 12.75 -1.16 15.13
CA LEU A 178 11.64 -1.92 15.70
C LEU A 178 12.02 -3.33 16.15
N MET A 179 13.15 -3.85 15.67
CA MET A 179 13.60 -5.22 15.98
C MET A 179 13.76 -5.50 17.49
N PRO A 180 14.37 -4.62 18.32
CA PRO A 180 14.46 -4.85 19.76
C PRO A 180 13.08 -4.97 20.44
N ILE A 181 12.13 -4.13 20.03
CA ILE A 181 10.76 -4.13 20.53
C ILE A 181 10.06 -5.46 20.23
N PHE A 182 10.18 -5.91 18.98
CA PHE A 182 9.63 -7.18 18.54
C PHE A 182 10.18 -8.37 19.36
N ILE A 183 11.48 -8.37 19.64
CA ILE A 183 12.10 -9.42 20.47
C ILE A 183 11.57 -9.40 21.90
N VAL A 184 11.46 -8.21 22.52
CA VAL A 184 10.91 -8.07 23.87
C VAL A 184 9.47 -8.57 23.91
N PHE A 185 8.63 -8.17 22.93
CA PHE A 185 7.26 -8.68 22.82
C PHE A 185 7.23 -10.21 22.74
N LEU A 186 8.05 -10.80 21.86
CA LEU A 186 8.08 -12.26 21.69
C LEU A 186 8.47 -12.97 22.98
N LEU A 187 9.50 -12.51 23.69
CA LEU A 187 9.97 -13.11 24.94
C LEU A 187 8.93 -12.99 26.04
N THR A 188 8.32 -11.81 26.22
CA THR A 188 7.31 -11.61 27.26
C THR A 188 6.03 -12.42 26.99
N HIS A 189 5.61 -12.55 25.72
CA HIS A 189 4.43 -13.34 25.36
C HIS A 189 4.70 -14.85 25.41
N ILE A 190 5.93 -15.31 25.17
CA ILE A 190 6.31 -16.70 25.45
C ILE A 190 6.10 -17.01 26.95
N VAL A 191 6.52 -16.10 27.84
CA VAL A 191 6.29 -16.27 29.28
C VAL A 191 4.81 -16.19 29.60
N ALA A 192 4.07 -15.21 29.06
CA ALA A 192 2.63 -15.05 29.30
C ALA A 192 1.78 -16.26 28.86
N ILE A 193 2.27 -17.02 27.87
CA ILE A 193 1.61 -18.24 27.39
C ILE A 193 2.12 -19.49 28.12
N ALA A 194 3.43 -19.63 28.29
CA ALA A 194 4.02 -20.82 28.88
C ALA A 194 3.72 -20.95 30.39
N TYR A 195 3.74 -19.83 31.11
CA TYR A 195 3.48 -19.83 32.56
C TYR A 195 2.09 -20.35 32.91
N PRO A 196 0.96 -19.86 32.35
CA PRO A 196 -0.37 -20.43 32.58
C PRO A 196 -0.44 -21.93 32.30
N ILE A 197 0.09 -22.37 31.17
CA ILE A 197 0.06 -23.78 30.76
C ILE A 197 0.84 -24.66 31.72
N PHE A 198 2.00 -24.18 32.19
CA PHE A 198 2.85 -24.96 33.11
C PHE A 198 2.24 -25.07 34.50
N PHE A 199 1.72 -23.97 35.06
CA PHE A 199 1.15 -23.98 36.41
C PHE A 199 -0.27 -24.54 36.50
N HIS A 200 -1.02 -24.55 35.36
CA HIS A 200 -2.37 -25.10 35.26
C HIS A 200 -2.42 -26.29 34.28
N THR A 201 -1.42 -27.18 34.35
CA THR A 201 -1.29 -28.31 33.40
C THR A 201 -2.51 -29.25 33.44
N LYS A 202 -3.10 -29.48 34.60
CA LYS A 202 -4.29 -30.35 34.74
C LYS A 202 -5.51 -29.74 34.07
N GLU A 203 -5.74 -28.46 34.30
CA GLU A 203 -6.81 -27.67 33.67
C GLU A 203 -6.59 -27.56 32.18
N PHE A 204 -5.35 -27.36 31.73
CA PHE A 204 -4.98 -27.30 30.30
C PHE A 204 -5.34 -28.59 29.54
N ILE A 205 -5.01 -29.77 30.12
CA ILE A 205 -5.37 -31.07 29.55
C ILE A 205 -6.89 -31.24 29.46
N ASN A 206 -7.62 -30.64 30.39
CA ASN A 206 -9.07 -30.73 30.50
C ASN A 206 -9.83 -29.67 29.68
N LEU A 207 -9.17 -28.72 29.02
CA LEU A 207 -9.83 -27.67 28.25
C LEU A 207 -10.80 -28.22 27.17
N VAL A 208 -10.40 -29.25 26.43
CA VAL A 208 -11.26 -29.85 25.38
C VAL A 208 -12.42 -30.66 25.98
N PRO A 209 -12.20 -31.54 26.98
CA PRO A 209 -13.29 -32.18 27.71
C PRO A 209 -14.29 -31.21 28.33
N GLU A 210 -13.82 -30.13 28.96
CA GLU A 210 -14.65 -29.09 29.57
C GLU A 210 -15.47 -28.33 28.54
N ALA A 211 -14.84 -27.88 27.46
CA ALA A 211 -15.53 -27.25 26.32
C ALA A 211 -16.63 -28.17 25.74
N THR A 212 -16.37 -29.47 25.65
CA THR A 212 -17.34 -30.44 25.17
C THR A 212 -18.52 -30.62 26.13
N ARG A 213 -18.28 -30.61 27.45
CA ARG A 213 -19.35 -30.63 28.46
C ARG A 213 -20.19 -29.37 28.40
N GLU A 214 -19.55 -28.20 28.37
CA GLU A 214 -20.26 -26.91 28.27
C GLU A 214 -21.07 -26.81 26.97
N PHE A 215 -20.54 -27.26 25.85
CA PHE A 215 -21.27 -27.32 24.59
C PHE A 215 -22.54 -28.19 24.72
N LYS A 216 -22.43 -29.40 25.29
CA LYS A 216 -23.58 -30.29 25.50
C LYS A 216 -24.60 -29.66 26.44
N HIS A 217 -24.14 -29.09 27.54
CA HIS A 217 -25.01 -28.43 28.52
C HIS A 217 -25.74 -27.21 27.92
N ALA A 218 -25.00 -26.36 27.24
CA ALA A 218 -25.58 -25.21 26.53
C ALA A 218 -26.57 -25.65 25.43
N SER A 219 -26.21 -26.68 24.64
CA SER A 219 -27.10 -27.24 23.61
C SER A 219 -28.43 -27.76 24.15
N ASN A 220 -28.39 -28.37 25.37
CA ASN A 220 -29.60 -28.85 26.03
C ASN A 220 -30.48 -27.70 26.54
N ASN A 221 -29.85 -26.58 26.97
CA ASN A 221 -30.58 -25.47 27.59
C ASN A 221 -31.16 -24.47 26.59
N ILE A 222 -30.37 -24.08 25.54
CA ILE A 222 -30.72 -23.04 24.59
C ILE A 222 -30.84 -23.56 23.14
N GLY A 223 -30.58 -24.85 22.91
CA GLY A 223 -30.60 -25.48 21.60
C GLY A 223 -29.23 -25.40 20.86
N THR A 224 -28.90 -26.48 20.15
CA THR A 224 -27.63 -26.61 19.44
C THR A 224 -27.40 -25.48 18.39
N PHE A 225 -28.45 -25.06 17.70
CA PHE A 225 -28.37 -24.00 16.71
C PHE A 225 -27.96 -22.66 17.34
N ALA A 226 -28.52 -22.32 18.51
CA ALA A 226 -28.16 -21.09 19.23
C ALA A 226 -26.69 -21.12 19.69
N VAL A 227 -26.20 -22.28 20.19
CA VAL A 227 -24.80 -22.45 20.58
C VAL A 227 -23.87 -22.26 19.35
N LEU A 228 -24.23 -22.84 18.20
CA LEU A 228 -23.45 -22.66 16.97
C LEU A 228 -23.42 -21.20 16.50
N ILE A 229 -24.51 -20.43 16.67
CA ILE A 229 -24.53 -18.99 16.40
C ILE A 229 -23.59 -18.24 17.32
N ILE A 230 -23.57 -18.57 18.63
CA ILE A 230 -22.64 -17.96 19.60
C ILE A 230 -21.18 -18.24 19.23
N LEU A 231 -20.85 -19.48 18.89
CA LEU A 231 -19.52 -19.85 18.42
C LEU A 231 -19.13 -19.14 17.12
N ALA A 232 -20.06 -19.08 16.15
CA ALA A 232 -19.84 -18.36 14.88
C ALA A 232 -19.66 -16.85 15.11
N ARG A 233 -20.43 -16.27 16.06
CA ARG A 233 -20.26 -14.86 16.46
C ARG A 233 -18.88 -14.64 17.10
N ALA A 234 -18.48 -15.45 18.07
CA ALA A 234 -17.18 -15.36 18.74
C ALA A 234 -16.03 -15.52 17.74
N TYR A 235 -16.13 -16.50 16.85
CA TYR A 235 -15.18 -16.72 15.78
C TYR A 235 -15.10 -15.50 14.82
N SER A 236 -16.25 -14.91 14.45
CA SER A 236 -16.28 -13.72 13.58
C SER A 236 -15.80 -12.45 14.28
N MET A 237 -15.98 -12.32 15.60
CA MET A 237 -15.42 -11.21 16.39
C MET A 237 -13.90 -11.30 16.49
N GLY A 238 -13.35 -12.52 16.57
CA GLY A 238 -11.92 -12.79 16.46
C GLY A 238 -11.33 -12.59 15.06
N ALA A 239 -12.14 -12.19 14.09
CA ALA A 239 -11.73 -12.00 12.69
C ALA A 239 -10.61 -10.97 12.48
N GLY A 240 -10.47 -10.03 13.43
CA GLY A 240 -9.33 -9.12 13.48
C GLY A 240 -7.97 -9.82 13.50
N THR A 241 -7.89 -11.04 14.02
CA THR A 241 -6.68 -11.85 14.10
C THR A 241 -6.09 -12.24 12.73
N TYR A 242 -6.89 -12.27 11.66
CA TYR A 242 -6.41 -12.74 10.35
C TYR A 242 -5.75 -11.65 9.52
N THR A 243 -5.67 -10.44 10.02
CA THR A 243 -5.12 -9.29 9.30
C THR A 243 -3.61 -9.38 9.20
N GLY A 244 -3.07 -8.73 8.18
CA GLY A 244 -1.64 -8.73 7.94
C GLY A 244 -1.09 -10.00 7.28
N ILE A 245 -1.88 -11.08 7.15
CA ILE A 245 -1.43 -12.30 6.44
C ILE A 245 -1.10 -11.99 4.98
N GLU A 246 -1.86 -11.09 4.35
CA GLU A 246 -1.62 -10.67 2.95
C GLU A 246 -0.43 -9.72 2.79
N ALA A 247 0.03 -9.06 3.85
CA ALA A 247 1.08 -8.04 3.79
C ALA A 247 2.35 -8.52 3.11
N VAL A 248 2.77 -9.77 3.36
CA VAL A 248 3.94 -10.39 2.72
C VAL A 248 3.75 -10.48 1.20
N SER A 249 2.56 -10.87 0.73
CA SER A 249 2.27 -11.00 -0.70
C SER A 249 2.13 -9.64 -1.40
N ASN A 250 1.68 -8.62 -0.70
CA ASN A 250 1.61 -7.25 -1.22
C ASN A 250 3.01 -6.65 -1.36
N SER A 251 3.91 -6.97 -0.43
CA SER A 251 5.21 -6.34 -0.27
C SER A 251 6.39 -7.13 -0.83
N MET A 252 6.17 -8.06 -1.75
CA MET A 252 7.23 -8.90 -2.35
C MET A 252 8.42 -8.12 -2.93
N VAL A 253 8.19 -6.90 -3.43
CA VAL A 253 9.24 -6.06 -4.06
C VAL A 253 10.35 -5.67 -3.09
N ILE A 254 10.04 -5.52 -1.78
CA ILE A 254 11.04 -5.17 -0.76
C ILE A 254 11.76 -6.39 -0.17
N LEU A 255 11.46 -7.59 -0.63
CA LEU A 255 12.13 -8.80 -0.16
C LEU A 255 13.42 -9.05 -0.93
N LYS A 256 14.47 -9.50 -0.20
CA LYS A 256 15.75 -9.86 -0.80
C LYS A 256 15.61 -11.07 -1.74
N GLN A 257 16.36 -11.05 -2.84
CA GLN A 257 16.45 -12.18 -3.78
C GLN A 257 17.00 -13.45 -3.09
N PRO A 258 16.47 -14.63 -3.41
CA PRO A 258 15.32 -14.91 -4.29
C PRO A 258 13.98 -14.65 -3.58
N ARG A 259 13.24 -13.67 -4.05
CA ARG A 259 12.03 -13.11 -3.40
C ARG A 259 10.99 -14.16 -2.99
N VAL A 260 10.74 -15.14 -3.86
CA VAL A 260 9.75 -16.21 -3.58
C VAL A 260 10.14 -17.04 -2.36
N LYS A 261 11.41 -17.46 -2.25
CA LYS A 261 11.90 -18.21 -1.10
C LYS A 261 11.81 -17.39 0.19
N THR A 262 12.28 -16.14 0.12
CA THR A 262 12.23 -15.19 1.24
C THR A 262 10.78 -14.94 1.68
N GLY A 263 9.86 -14.69 0.75
CA GLY A 263 8.46 -14.45 1.04
C GLY A 263 7.75 -15.66 1.67
N ILE A 264 7.99 -16.88 1.18
CA ILE A 264 7.43 -18.10 1.77
C ILE A 264 7.98 -18.35 3.17
N ALA A 265 9.28 -18.11 3.39
CA ALA A 265 9.88 -18.23 4.72
C ALA A 265 9.26 -17.22 5.71
N THR A 266 9.12 -15.96 5.30
CA THR A 266 8.45 -14.92 6.09
C THR A 266 7.00 -15.30 6.41
N MET A 267 6.23 -15.78 5.42
CA MET A 267 4.84 -16.22 5.59
C MET A 267 4.71 -17.36 6.62
N ARG A 268 5.62 -18.34 6.55
CA ARG A 268 5.61 -19.46 7.50
C ARG A 268 5.93 -19.02 8.93
N LEU A 269 6.94 -18.16 9.10
CA LEU A 269 7.30 -17.60 10.40
C LEU A 269 6.12 -16.82 11.01
N MET A 270 5.47 -15.99 10.19
CA MET A 270 4.31 -15.20 10.62
C MET A 270 3.14 -16.08 10.99
N ALA A 271 2.74 -17.05 10.15
CA ALA A 271 1.61 -17.92 10.43
C ALA A 271 1.82 -18.80 11.68
N PHE A 272 3.04 -19.29 11.86
CA PHE A 272 3.40 -20.10 13.02
C PHE A 272 3.38 -19.27 14.32
N SER A 273 4.03 -18.11 14.33
CA SER A 273 4.06 -17.24 15.49
C SER A 273 2.67 -16.73 15.85
N LEU A 274 1.88 -16.29 14.87
CA LEU A 274 0.51 -15.84 15.09
C LEU A 274 -0.38 -16.96 15.63
N GLY A 275 -0.33 -18.16 15.00
CA GLY A 275 -1.15 -19.29 15.42
C GLY A 275 -0.88 -19.71 16.87
N ILE A 276 0.40 -19.80 17.27
CA ILE A 276 0.78 -20.14 18.64
C ILE A 276 0.36 -19.04 19.62
N THR A 277 0.58 -17.77 19.26
CA THR A 277 0.24 -16.67 20.17
C THR A 277 -1.27 -16.61 20.43
N VAL A 278 -2.09 -16.73 19.38
CA VAL A 278 -3.56 -16.69 19.51
C VAL A 278 -4.08 -17.88 20.30
N LEU A 279 -3.62 -19.09 19.96
CA LEU A 279 -4.01 -20.31 20.70
C LEU A 279 -3.62 -20.21 22.17
N GLY A 280 -2.38 -19.76 22.43
CA GLY A 280 -1.85 -19.64 23.79
C GLY A 280 -2.57 -18.59 24.62
N LEU A 281 -2.85 -17.39 24.06
CA LEU A 281 -3.58 -16.34 24.76
C LEU A 281 -5.03 -16.76 25.09
N LEU A 282 -5.76 -17.32 24.12
CA LEU A 282 -7.11 -17.80 24.35
C LEU A 282 -7.16 -18.94 25.42
N ALA A 283 -6.19 -19.85 25.35
CA ALA A 283 -6.05 -20.88 26.38
C ALA A 283 -5.74 -20.24 27.75
N ALA A 284 -4.82 -19.27 27.82
CA ALA A 284 -4.47 -18.58 29.05
C ALA A 284 -5.66 -17.82 29.67
N TYR A 285 -6.47 -17.14 28.86
CA TYR A 285 -7.69 -16.47 29.32
C TYR A 285 -8.68 -17.47 29.93
N SER A 286 -8.83 -18.64 29.30
CA SER A 286 -9.70 -19.71 29.82
C SER A 286 -9.18 -20.31 31.12
N LEU A 287 -7.87 -20.60 31.23
CA LEU A 287 -7.23 -21.16 32.39
C LEU A 287 -7.36 -20.27 33.64
N PHE A 288 -7.29 -18.95 33.47
CA PHE A 288 -7.47 -17.99 34.57
C PHE A 288 -8.94 -17.55 34.77
N HIS A 289 -9.88 -18.10 33.98
CA HIS A 289 -11.31 -17.74 34.03
C HIS A 289 -11.50 -16.19 34.02
N LEU A 290 -10.79 -15.50 33.14
CA LEU A 290 -10.71 -14.06 33.17
C LEU A 290 -12.06 -13.41 32.90
N LYS A 291 -12.33 -12.31 33.60
CA LYS A 291 -13.47 -11.44 33.36
C LYS A 291 -13.00 -10.10 32.76
N HIS A 292 -13.78 -9.57 31.88
CA HIS A 292 -13.47 -8.24 31.30
C HIS A 292 -13.61 -7.16 32.40
N VAL A 293 -12.57 -6.35 32.55
CA VAL A 293 -12.55 -5.16 33.41
C VAL A 293 -12.61 -3.91 32.52
N PRO A 294 -13.63 -3.04 32.65
CA PRO A 294 -13.71 -1.83 31.87
C PRO A 294 -12.45 -0.96 32.03
N GLY A 295 -11.93 -0.49 30.88
CA GLY A 295 -10.71 0.33 30.85
C GLY A 295 -9.39 -0.43 30.83
N LYS A 296 -9.41 -1.77 30.91
CA LYS A 296 -8.23 -2.65 30.80
C LYS A 296 -8.38 -3.62 29.64
N THR A 297 -7.28 -3.92 28.94
CA THR A 297 -7.24 -5.00 27.96
C THR A 297 -7.26 -6.35 28.63
N MET A 298 -7.71 -7.41 27.94
CA MET A 298 -7.68 -8.77 28.46
C MET A 298 -6.26 -9.25 28.72
N ASN A 299 -5.28 -8.82 27.92
CA ASN A 299 -3.87 -9.12 28.18
C ASN A 299 -3.39 -8.48 29.48
N ALA A 300 -3.78 -7.23 29.77
CA ALA A 300 -3.46 -6.61 31.07
C ALA A 300 -4.05 -7.40 32.25
N ASN A 301 -5.32 -7.82 32.14
CA ASN A 301 -5.96 -8.63 33.15
C ASN A 301 -5.27 -10.00 33.34
N LEU A 302 -4.83 -10.63 32.24
CA LEU A 302 -4.06 -11.89 32.29
C LEU A 302 -2.74 -11.70 33.04
N LEU A 303 -1.98 -10.67 32.65
CA LEU A 303 -0.66 -10.40 33.22
C LEU A 303 -0.76 -10.07 34.73
N GLU A 304 -1.74 -9.28 35.14
CA GLU A 304 -2.01 -9.00 36.55
C GLU A 304 -2.39 -10.27 37.33
N ALA A 305 -3.30 -11.09 36.79
CA ALA A 305 -3.71 -12.36 37.43
C ALA A 305 -2.54 -13.34 37.55
N MET A 306 -1.71 -13.44 36.50
CA MET A 306 -0.55 -14.33 36.48
C MET A 306 0.52 -13.91 37.48
N THR A 307 0.76 -12.62 37.65
CA THR A 307 1.82 -12.07 38.49
C THR A 307 1.39 -11.82 39.93
N ALA A 308 0.12 -12.04 40.28
CA ALA A 308 -0.42 -11.80 41.63
C ALA A 308 0.34 -12.54 42.76
N GLY A 309 0.93 -13.70 42.45
CA GLY A 309 1.75 -14.47 43.39
C GLY A 309 3.26 -14.18 43.32
N TRP A 310 3.70 -13.26 42.48
CA TRP A 310 5.12 -12.94 42.31
C TRP A 310 5.57 -11.88 43.32
N ASN A 311 6.90 -11.71 43.44
CA ASN A 311 7.41 -10.53 44.13
C ASN A 311 6.85 -9.26 43.45
N ARG A 312 6.31 -8.35 44.28
CA ARG A 312 5.58 -7.17 43.81
C ARG A 312 6.34 -6.37 42.71
N TRP A 313 7.60 -6.09 42.96
CA TRP A 313 8.43 -5.31 42.00
C TRP A 313 8.67 -6.05 40.67
N ILE A 314 8.88 -7.38 40.77
CA ILE A 314 9.09 -8.21 39.56
C ILE A 314 7.79 -8.33 38.79
N GLY A 315 6.66 -8.53 39.45
CA GLY A 315 5.34 -8.62 38.84
C GLY A 315 4.95 -7.32 38.12
N GLU A 316 5.01 -6.21 38.85
CA GLU A 316 4.70 -4.87 38.28
C GLU A 316 5.63 -4.55 37.11
N ALA A 317 6.93 -4.80 37.20
CA ALA A 317 7.88 -4.58 36.12
C ALA A 317 7.56 -5.45 34.87
N PHE A 318 7.24 -6.73 35.08
CA PHE A 318 6.86 -7.66 34.02
C PHE A 318 5.60 -7.18 33.27
N VAL A 319 4.55 -6.79 34.01
CA VAL A 319 3.31 -6.25 33.44
C VAL A 319 3.59 -5.02 32.60
N ILE A 320 4.33 -4.04 33.14
CA ILE A 320 4.64 -2.78 32.45
C ILE A 320 5.47 -3.06 31.19
N ILE A 321 6.53 -3.86 31.28
CA ILE A 321 7.40 -4.17 30.13
C ILE A 321 6.61 -4.89 29.04
N THR A 322 5.74 -5.85 29.42
CA THR A 322 4.92 -6.59 28.46
C THR A 322 3.93 -5.68 27.75
N LEU A 323 3.16 -4.86 28.47
CA LEU A 323 2.18 -3.94 27.89
C LEU A 323 2.84 -2.83 27.04
N LEU A 324 4.02 -2.35 27.45
CA LEU A 324 4.79 -1.41 26.61
C LEU A 324 5.30 -2.08 25.33
N SER A 325 5.76 -3.34 25.40
CA SER A 325 6.19 -4.08 24.22
C SER A 325 5.02 -4.39 23.29
N GLU A 326 3.84 -4.69 23.85
CA GLU A 326 2.58 -4.88 23.12
C GLU A 326 2.17 -3.60 22.39
N ALA A 327 2.13 -2.47 23.08
CA ALA A 327 1.82 -1.17 22.51
C ALA A 327 2.80 -0.82 21.38
N ALA A 328 4.08 -1.02 21.63
CA ALA A 328 5.10 -0.74 20.63
C ALA A 328 4.96 -1.67 19.40
N LEU A 329 4.65 -2.97 19.60
CA LEU A 329 4.36 -3.87 18.47
C LEU A 329 3.12 -3.45 17.69
N LEU A 330 2.06 -2.99 18.36
CA LEU A 330 0.87 -2.46 17.71
C LEU A 330 1.19 -1.22 16.87
N PHE A 331 2.06 -0.31 17.34
CA PHE A 331 2.52 0.82 16.53
C PHE A 331 3.37 0.36 15.32
N VAL A 332 4.11 -0.76 15.48
CA VAL A 332 4.81 -1.41 14.36
C VAL A 332 3.81 -2.02 13.37
N GLY A 333 2.76 -2.67 13.86
CA GLY A 333 1.67 -3.19 13.03
C GLY A 333 1.00 -2.08 12.21
N ALA A 334 0.77 -0.91 12.79
CA ALA A 334 0.27 0.26 12.06
C ALA A 334 1.19 0.67 10.89
N GLN A 335 2.50 0.43 10.97
CA GLN A 335 3.44 0.68 9.88
C GLN A 335 3.12 -0.12 8.61
N THR A 336 2.59 -1.34 8.74
CA THR A 336 2.20 -2.16 7.59
C THR A 336 1.11 -1.47 6.79
N GLY A 337 0.13 -0.85 7.45
CA GLY A 337 -0.88 -0.02 6.80
C GLY A 337 -0.28 1.17 6.05
N PHE A 338 0.75 1.82 6.60
CA PHE A 338 1.50 2.87 5.93
C PHE A 338 2.39 2.38 4.78
N LEU A 339 2.79 1.12 4.78
CA LEU A 339 3.62 0.55 3.71
C LEU A 339 2.77 0.00 2.57
N ASP A 340 1.78 -0.79 2.87
CA ASP A 340 1.00 -1.55 1.90
C ASP A 340 -0.18 -0.75 1.34
N GLY A 341 -0.85 0.07 2.16
CA GLY A 341 -1.94 0.93 1.70
C GLY A 341 -1.55 1.83 0.51
N PRO A 342 -0.48 2.64 0.62
CA PRO A 342 0.02 3.46 -0.49
C PRO A 342 0.44 2.64 -1.71
N ARG A 343 0.92 1.40 -1.54
CA ARG A 343 1.27 0.51 -2.66
C ARG A 343 0.03 0.03 -3.41
N VAL A 344 -1.02 -0.34 -2.69
CA VAL A 344 -2.29 -0.73 -3.33
C VAL A 344 -2.85 0.45 -4.12
N ILE A 345 -2.88 1.66 -3.52
CA ILE A 345 -3.30 2.89 -4.21
C ILE A 345 -2.44 3.12 -5.45
N SER A 346 -1.13 2.94 -5.34
CA SER A 346 -0.19 3.13 -6.43
C SER A 346 -0.39 2.12 -7.57
N ASN A 347 -0.59 0.85 -7.27
CA ASN A 347 -0.94 -0.17 -8.26
C ASN A 347 -2.26 0.16 -8.97
N MET A 348 -3.27 0.61 -8.23
CA MET A 348 -4.55 1.06 -8.80
C MET A 348 -4.38 2.33 -9.65
N ALA A 349 -3.46 3.22 -9.30
CA ALA A 349 -3.15 4.43 -10.09
C ALA A 349 -2.44 4.08 -11.41
N GLN A 350 -1.53 3.09 -11.42
CA GLN A 350 -0.94 2.55 -12.64
C GLN A 350 -1.99 1.96 -13.57
N ASP A 351 -2.97 1.23 -13.02
CA ASP A 351 -4.10 0.68 -13.77
C ASP A 351 -5.20 1.72 -14.06
N SER A 352 -4.94 3.01 -13.83
CA SER A 352 -5.87 4.14 -14.09
C SER A 352 -7.17 4.10 -13.27
N TRP A 353 -7.23 3.38 -12.15
CA TRP A 353 -8.33 3.42 -11.21
C TRP A 353 -8.22 4.58 -10.20
N PHE A 354 -7.00 5.03 -9.90
CA PHE A 354 -6.72 6.16 -9.02
C PHE A 354 -5.99 7.28 -9.78
N PRO A 355 -5.96 8.53 -9.28
CA PRO A 355 -5.17 9.60 -9.89
C PRO A 355 -3.68 9.22 -10.00
N ARG A 356 -3.09 9.39 -11.18
CA ARG A 356 -1.70 8.99 -11.47
C ARG A 356 -0.66 9.56 -10.51
N ARG A 357 -0.93 10.72 -9.88
CA ARG A 357 -0.06 11.31 -8.86
C ARG A 357 0.22 10.40 -7.66
N PHE A 358 -0.62 9.38 -7.43
CA PHE A 358 -0.41 8.41 -6.36
C PHE A 358 0.56 7.28 -6.71
N SER A 359 0.94 7.12 -7.98
CA SER A 359 2.01 6.21 -8.40
C SER A 359 3.40 6.85 -8.37
N VAL A 360 3.49 8.18 -8.33
CA VAL A 360 4.74 8.94 -8.35
C VAL A 360 5.49 8.77 -7.02
N LEU A 361 6.79 8.51 -7.12
CA LEU A 361 7.69 8.42 -5.97
C LEU A 361 8.27 9.79 -5.61
N SER A 362 8.49 10.03 -4.33
CA SER A 362 9.24 11.19 -3.84
C SER A 362 10.75 10.98 -3.98
N ASP A 363 11.56 12.01 -3.72
CA ASP A 363 13.04 11.92 -3.71
C ASP A 363 13.59 10.88 -2.70
N ARG A 364 12.75 10.41 -1.78
CA ARG A 364 13.06 9.32 -0.84
C ARG A 364 12.61 7.95 -1.33
N LEU A 365 12.08 7.88 -2.55
CA LEU A 365 11.54 6.68 -3.20
C LEU A 365 10.35 6.07 -2.44
N VAL A 366 9.52 6.92 -1.85
CA VAL A 366 8.27 6.55 -1.20
C VAL A 366 7.07 7.22 -1.88
N THR A 367 5.91 6.58 -1.86
CA THR A 367 4.64 7.10 -2.40
C THR A 367 4.03 8.12 -1.43
N GLN A 368 4.62 9.32 -1.35
CA GLN A 368 4.29 10.36 -0.37
C GLN A 368 2.81 10.72 -0.34
N ASN A 369 2.16 10.89 -1.50
CA ASN A 369 0.74 11.23 -1.57
C ASN A 369 -0.14 10.14 -0.96
N GLY A 370 0.23 8.88 -1.17
CA GLY A 370 -0.46 7.74 -0.56
C GLY A 370 -0.31 7.72 0.97
N LEU A 371 0.90 7.95 1.47
CA LEU A 371 1.19 8.02 2.92
C LEU A 371 0.35 9.10 3.62
N ILE A 372 0.29 10.31 3.04
CA ILE A 372 -0.50 11.42 3.58
C ILE A 372 -1.99 11.08 3.56
N LEU A 373 -2.49 10.49 2.47
CA LEU A 373 -3.89 10.07 2.37
C LEU A 373 -4.25 9.05 3.46
N MET A 374 -3.39 8.05 3.69
CA MET A 374 -3.61 7.04 4.73
C MET A 374 -3.65 7.66 6.13
N ALA A 375 -2.71 8.55 6.45
CA ALA A 375 -2.66 9.24 7.74
C ALA A 375 -3.90 10.11 7.99
N VAL A 376 -4.30 10.90 6.98
CA VAL A 376 -5.49 11.77 7.08
C VAL A 376 -6.75 10.94 7.24
N ALA A 377 -6.92 9.86 6.44
CA ALA A 377 -8.08 8.99 6.53
C ALA A 377 -8.14 8.25 7.88
N ALA A 378 -7.02 7.72 8.39
CA ALA A 378 -6.96 7.06 9.70
C ALA A 378 -7.27 8.05 10.84
N SER A 379 -6.71 9.25 10.80
CA SER A 379 -7.02 10.30 11.78
C SER A 379 -8.49 10.70 11.76
N PHE A 380 -9.09 10.80 10.58
CA PHE A 380 -10.53 11.09 10.44
C PHE A 380 -11.40 9.99 11.06
N ILE A 381 -11.10 8.72 10.79
CA ILE A 381 -11.83 7.59 11.38
C ILE A 381 -11.71 7.59 12.91
N LEU A 382 -10.51 7.84 13.45
CA LEU A 382 -10.31 7.94 14.89
C LEU A 382 -11.11 9.07 15.53
N LEU A 383 -11.20 10.23 14.87
CA LEU A 383 -12.02 11.35 15.34
C LEU A 383 -13.51 10.98 15.35
N VAL A 384 -14.00 10.30 14.31
CA VAL A 384 -15.42 9.89 14.21
C VAL A 384 -15.77 8.79 15.23
N THR A 385 -14.86 7.84 15.46
CA THR A 385 -15.09 6.70 16.38
C THR A 385 -14.68 7.01 17.82
N GLY A 386 -14.10 8.18 18.09
CA GLY A 386 -13.52 8.50 19.41
C GLY A 386 -12.35 7.59 19.81
N GLY A 387 -11.76 6.85 18.87
CA GLY A 387 -10.71 5.88 19.12
C GLY A 387 -11.20 4.60 19.82
N ASN A 388 -12.50 4.27 19.74
CA ASN A 388 -13.06 3.06 20.33
C ASN A 388 -12.67 1.82 19.49
N VAL A 389 -11.84 0.95 20.09
CA VAL A 389 -11.28 -0.24 19.42
C VAL A 389 -12.37 -1.22 18.99
N THR A 390 -13.38 -1.47 19.80
CA THR A 390 -14.48 -2.39 19.46
C THR A 390 -15.23 -1.90 18.21
N THR A 391 -15.52 -0.60 18.11
CA THR A 391 -16.15 0.00 16.92
C THR A 391 -15.26 -0.13 15.70
N LEU A 392 -13.96 0.12 15.85
CA LEU A 392 -12.98 -0.01 14.76
C LEU A 392 -12.90 -1.45 14.23
N ILE A 393 -12.94 -2.47 15.11
CA ILE A 393 -12.93 -3.89 14.73
C ILE A 393 -14.20 -4.27 13.95
N VAL A 394 -15.35 -3.71 14.31
CA VAL A 394 -16.58 -3.91 13.55
C VAL A 394 -16.44 -3.39 12.11
N LEU A 395 -15.90 -2.18 11.96
CA LEU A 395 -15.68 -1.57 10.64
C LEU A 395 -14.70 -2.35 9.76
N TYR A 396 -13.68 -2.92 10.37
CA TYR A 396 -12.53 -3.53 9.73
C TYR A 396 -12.82 -4.89 9.08
N SER A 397 -13.51 -5.78 9.81
CA SER A 397 -13.64 -7.20 9.44
C SER A 397 -14.31 -7.44 8.08
N ILE A 398 -15.21 -6.57 7.62
CA ILE A 398 -15.93 -6.73 6.35
C ILE A 398 -14.96 -6.67 5.15
N ASN A 399 -14.08 -5.66 5.12
CA ASN A 399 -13.18 -5.41 3.98
C ASN A 399 -12.10 -6.50 3.84
N VAL A 400 -11.57 -6.99 4.95
CA VAL A 400 -10.61 -8.10 4.97
C VAL A 400 -11.19 -9.33 4.28
N PHE A 401 -12.43 -9.72 4.66
CA PHE A 401 -13.03 -10.93 4.10
C PHE A 401 -13.54 -10.75 2.67
N ILE A 402 -13.88 -9.54 2.21
CA ILE A 402 -14.10 -9.26 0.79
C ILE A 402 -12.81 -9.57 0.01
N THR A 403 -11.68 -9.08 0.48
CA THR A 403 -10.39 -9.28 -0.19
C THR A 403 -9.94 -10.73 -0.18
N PHE A 404 -10.04 -11.40 0.97
CA PHE A 404 -9.70 -12.81 1.06
C PHE A 404 -10.59 -13.68 0.17
N SER A 405 -11.90 -13.46 0.17
CA SER A 405 -12.83 -14.19 -0.68
C SER A 405 -12.53 -14.02 -2.16
N LEU A 406 -12.24 -12.80 -2.61
CA LEU A 406 -11.86 -12.53 -4.00
C LEU A 406 -10.51 -13.16 -4.36
N SER A 407 -9.54 -13.14 -3.45
CA SER A 407 -8.25 -13.78 -3.64
C SER A 407 -8.39 -15.29 -3.76
N GLN A 408 -9.15 -15.92 -2.85
CA GLN A 408 -9.41 -17.36 -2.88
C GLN A 408 -10.18 -17.77 -4.12
N ALA A 409 -11.20 -17.01 -4.53
CA ALA A 409 -11.95 -17.26 -5.77
C ALA A 409 -11.05 -17.18 -7.01
N GLY A 410 -10.14 -16.21 -7.07
CA GLY A 410 -9.13 -16.11 -8.12
C GLY A 410 -8.23 -17.32 -8.18
N MET A 411 -7.74 -17.78 -7.03
CA MET A 411 -6.87 -18.95 -6.94
C MET A 411 -7.59 -20.27 -7.29
N VAL A 412 -8.85 -20.41 -6.88
CA VAL A 412 -9.69 -21.57 -7.27
C VAL A 412 -9.83 -21.62 -8.79
N ARG A 413 -10.16 -20.47 -9.41
CA ARG A 413 -10.26 -20.38 -10.88
C ARG A 413 -8.93 -20.71 -11.56
N HIS A 414 -7.82 -20.19 -11.05
CA HIS A 414 -6.48 -20.46 -11.58
C HIS A 414 -6.15 -21.94 -11.57
N TRP A 415 -6.26 -22.63 -10.42
CA TRP A 415 -5.94 -24.07 -10.34
C TRP A 415 -6.89 -24.94 -11.14
N TRP A 416 -8.14 -24.53 -11.30
CA TRP A 416 -9.08 -25.22 -12.18
C TRP A 416 -8.67 -25.11 -13.65
N GLN A 417 -8.17 -23.95 -14.08
CA GLN A 417 -7.68 -23.73 -15.44
C GLN A 417 -6.36 -24.49 -15.72
N GLU A 418 -5.45 -24.53 -14.73
CA GLU A 418 -4.14 -25.18 -14.85
C GLU A 418 -4.18 -26.71 -14.62
N LYS A 419 -5.35 -27.32 -14.45
CA LYS A 419 -5.52 -28.76 -14.13
C LYS A 419 -4.82 -29.72 -15.10
N LYS A 420 -4.60 -29.33 -16.36
CA LYS A 420 -3.92 -30.13 -17.38
C LYS A 420 -2.40 -29.99 -17.37
N LYS A 421 -1.88 -28.89 -16.79
CA LYS A 421 -0.45 -28.57 -16.84
C LYS A 421 0.27 -28.87 -15.52
N GLU A 422 -0.43 -28.76 -14.39
CA GLU A 422 0.15 -28.91 -13.07
C GLU A 422 -0.23 -30.24 -12.42
N ARG A 423 0.77 -31.08 -12.14
CA ARG A 423 0.56 -32.41 -11.54
C ARG A 423 -0.15 -32.38 -10.19
N HIS A 424 0.13 -31.36 -9.36
CA HIS A 424 -0.43 -31.23 -8.02
C HIS A 424 -1.53 -30.15 -7.95
N TRP A 425 -2.33 -30.01 -8.99
CA TRP A 425 -3.39 -29.00 -9.05
C TRP A 425 -4.51 -29.23 -8.02
N PHE A 426 -4.90 -30.49 -7.79
CA PHE A 426 -6.05 -30.81 -6.93
C PHE A 426 -5.84 -30.46 -5.45
N PRO A 427 -4.73 -30.84 -4.76
CA PRO A 427 -4.45 -30.37 -3.40
C PRO A 427 -4.39 -28.84 -3.29
N LYS A 428 -3.85 -28.17 -4.30
CA LYS A 428 -3.79 -26.70 -4.33
C LYS A 428 -5.19 -26.09 -4.49
N LEU A 429 -6.02 -26.68 -5.37
CA LEU A 429 -7.43 -26.31 -5.53
C LEU A 429 -8.21 -26.51 -4.23
N LEU A 430 -8.01 -27.63 -3.53
CA LEU A 430 -8.71 -27.96 -2.29
C LEU A 430 -8.40 -26.94 -1.18
N ILE A 431 -7.13 -26.57 -0.98
CA ILE A 431 -6.73 -25.57 0.00
C ILE A 431 -7.43 -24.23 -0.28
N ASN A 432 -7.40 -23.76 -1.53
CA ASN A 432 -8.04 -22.50 -1.90
C ASN A 432 -9.57 -22.58 -1.89
N GLY A 433 -10.14 -23.75 -2.21
CA GLY A 433 -11.58 -24.00 -2.14
C GLY A 433 -12.11 -23.98 -0.70
N LEU A 434 -11.42 -24.65 0.21
CA LEU A 434 -11.71 -24.58 1.64
C LEU A 434 -11.54 -23.15 2.16
N GLY A 435 -10.46 -22.47 1.75
CA GLY A 435 -10.24 -21.05 2.07
C GLY A 435 -11.39 -20.16 1.58
N LEU A 436 -11.89 -20.38 0.36
CA LEU A 436 -13.03 -19.65 -0.18
C LEU A 436 -14.30 -19.88 0.63
N ILE A 437 -14.63 -21.13 0.94
CA ILE A 437 -15.82 -21.47 1.75
C ILE A 437 -15.73 -20.79 3.13
N LEU A 438 -14.58 -20.90 3.79
CA LEU A 438 -14.36 -20.28 5.11
C LEU A 438 -14.49 -18.75 5.04
N THR A 439 -13.79 -18.10 4.12
CA THR A 439 -13.79 -16.63 4.04
C THR A 439 -15.13 -16.06 3.64
N VAL A 440 -15.88 -16.72 2.75
CA VAL A 440 -17.25 -16.32 2.39
C VAL A 440 -18.20 -16.55 3.56
N SER A 441 -18.10 -17.68 4.27
CA SER A 441 -18.94 -17.96 5.43
C SER A 441 -18.72 -16.93 6.55
N ILE A 442 -17.44 -16.58 6.81
CA ILE A 442 -17.12 -15.53 7.79
C ILE A 442 -17.67 -14.17 7.29
N LEU A 443 -17.48 -13.82 6.02
CA LEU A 443 -18.00 -12.58 5.45
C LEU A 443 -19.53 -12.47 5.63
N CYS A 444 -20.27 -13.53 5.31
CA CYS A 444 -21.72 -13.57 5.51
C CYS A 444 -22.09 -13.41 6.99
N THR A 445 -21.40 -14.12 7.89
CA THR A 445 -21.63 -14.01 9.33
C THR A 445 -21.35 -12.60 9.85
N VAL A 446 -20.20 -12.01 9.46
CA VAL A 446 -19.83 -10.64 9.84
C VAL A 446 -20.85 -9.63 9.33
N LEU A 447 -21.26 -9.74 8.06
CA LEU A 447 -22.26 -8.85 7.48
C LEU A 447 -23.60 -8.93 8.26
N PHE A 448 -24.01 -10.14 8.63
CA PHE A 448 -25.29 -10.32 9.33
C PHE A 448 -25.21 -9.84 10.78
N VAL A 449 -24.18 -10.22 11.51
CA VAL A 449 -24.03 -9.94 12.95
C VAL A 449 -23.66 -8.48 13.21
N LYS A 450 -22.72 -7.93 12.42
CA LYS A 450 -22.16 -6.60 12.68
C LYS A 450 -22.84 -5.47 11.89
N PHE A 451 -23.82 -5.76 11.04
CA PHE A 451 -24.51 -4.73 10.25
C PHE A 451 -25.12 -3.64 11.15
N THR A 452 -25.88 -4.04 12.16
CA THR A 452 -26.55 -3.14 13.12
C THR A 452 -25.57 -2.51 14.12
N GLU A 453 -24.40 -3.12 14.34
CA GLU A 453 -23.36 -2.62 15.24
C GLU A 453 -22.45 -1.55 14.58
N GLY A 454 -22.76 -1.11 13.36
CA GLY A 454 -22.01 -0.11 12.61
C GLY A 454 -21.37 -0.62 11.31
N GLY A 455 -21.47 -1.91 10.99
CA GLY A 455 -20.90 -2.50 9.76
C GLY A 455 -21.44 -1.88 8.47
N TRP A 456 -22.68 -1.33 8.48
CA TRP A 456 -23.25 -0.57 7.36
C TRP A 456 -22.39 0.63 6.96
N LEU A 457 -21.69 1.28 7.93
CA LEU A 457 -20.81 2.41 7.65
C LEU A 457 -19.61 2.00 6.80
N THR A 458 -19.04 0.82 7.05
CA THR A 458 -17.96 0.27 6.22
C THR A 458 -18.40 0.05 4.79
N ILE A 459 -19.61 -0.51 4.59
CA ILE A 459 -20.17 -0.71 3.25
C ILE A 459 -20.36 0.65 2.56
N LEU A 460 -20.84 1.65 3.27
CA LEU A 460 -21.02 3.00 2.73
C LEU A 460 -19.69 3.63 2.32
N ILE A 461 -18.66 3.56 3.18
CA ILE A 461 -17.31 4.09 2.90
C ILE A 461 -16.70 3.39 1.69
N THR A 462 -16.70 2.05 1.68
CA THR A 462 -16.14 1.26 0.58
C THR A 462 -16.89 1.49 -0.73
N SER A 463 -18.22 1.55 -0.69
CA SER A 463 -19.04 1.84 -1.89
C SER A 463 -18.79 3.26 -2.42
N SER A 464 -18.63 4.24 -1.53
CA SER A 464 -18.29 5.62 -1.92
C SER A 464 -16.94 5.70 -2.59
N LEU A 465 -15.95 4.96 -2.07
CA LEU A 465 -14.63 4.86 -2.68
C LEU A 465 -14.70 4.17 -4.05
N ILE A 466 -15.47 3.09 -4.19
CA ILE A 466 -15.71 2.40 -5.47
C ILE A 466 -16.32 3.37 -6.49
N LEU A 467 -17.34 4.14 -6.12
CA LEU A 467 -17.96 5.13 -6.99
C LEU A 467 -16.98 6.21 -7.45
N PHE A 468 -16.12 6.69 -6.54
CA PHE A 468 -15.06 7.64 -6.88
C PHE A 468 -14.07 7.04 -7.89
N VAL A 469 -13.59 5.85 -7.63
CA VAL A 469 -12.61 5.13 -8.46
C VAL A 469 -13.18 4.83 -9.87
N VAL A 470 -14.42 4.42 -9.96
CA VAL A 470 -15.11 4.21 -11.25
C VAL A 470 -15.23 5.53 -12.04
N ARG A 471 -15.52 6.66 -11.37
CA ARG A 471 -15.55 7.98 -12.03
C ARG A 471 -14.16 8.37 -12.57
N VAL A 472 -13.09 8.13 -11.79
CA VAL A 472 -11.71 8.38 -12.22
C VAL A 472 -11.38 7.53 -13.44
N ARG A 473 -11.67 6.23 -13.42
CA ARG A 473 -11.45 5.32 -14.54
C ARG A 473 -12.16 5.75 -15.80
N ASN A 474 -13.45 6.04 -15.70
CA ASN A 474 -14.25 6.49 -16.84
C ASN A 474 -13.71 7.79 -17.45
N HIS A 475 -13.15 8.67 -16.61
CA HIS A 475 -12.50 9.90 -17.11
C HIS A 475 -11.22 9.58 -17.86
N TYR A 476 -10.32 8.74 -17.32
CA TYR A 476 -9.10 8.34 -18.01
C TYR A 476 -9.35 7.58 -19.31
N ASP A 477 -10.35 6.68 -19.33
CA ASP A 477 -10.71 5.95 -20.55
C ASP A 477 -11.20 6.89 -21.67
N ARG A 478 -11.95 7.95 -21.33
CA ARG A 478 -12.35 8.99 -22.28
C ARG A 478 -11.15 9.80 -22.75
N ALA A 479 -10.29 10.23 -21.84
CA ALA A 479 -9.08 10.99 -22.18
C ALA A 479 -8.15 10.18 -23.09
N ALA A 480 -7.92 8.90 -22.77
CA ALA A 480 -7.10 8.00 -23.57
C ALA A 480 -7.64 7.82 -24.99
N LYS A 481 -8.97 7.68 -25.16
CA LYS A 481 -9.59 7.59 -26.49
C LYS A 481 -9.35 8.85 -27.34
N LEU A 482 -9.42 10.03 -26.75
CA LEU A 482 -9.18 11.29 -27.44
C LEU A 482 -7.71 11.45 -27.81
N LEU A 483 -6.80 11.14 -26.89
CA LEU A 483 -5.35 11.18 -27.14
C LEU A 483 -4.95 10.18 -28.22
N ASN A 484 -5.42 8.93 -28.17
CA ASN A 484 -5.12 7.93 -29.20
C ASN A 484 -5.60 8.37 -30.60
N ARG A 485 -6.75 9.06 -30.70
CA ARG A 485 -7.19 9.64 -31.99
C ARG A 485 -6.22 10.70 -32.48
N LEU A 486 -5.77 11.59 -31.60
CA LEU A 486 -4.76 12.59 -31.93
C LEU A 486 -3.45 11.93 -32.37
N ASP A 487 -3.01 10.90 -31.65
CA ASP A 487 -1.79 10.14 -31.97
C ASP A 487 -1.88 9.56 -33.39
N HIS A 488 -2.95 8.84 -33.71
CA HIS A 488 -3.15 8.26 -35.04
C HIS A 488 -3.22 9.32 -36.13
N LYS A 489 -3.86 10.47 -35.87
CA LYS A 489 -3.93 11.57 -36.85
C LYS A 489 -2.56 12.15 -37.10
N MET A 490 -1.81 12.48 -36.07
CA MET A 490 -0.50 13.11 -36.17
C MET A 490 0.56 12.18 -36.75
N LEU A 491 0.57 10.91 -36.34
CA LEU A 491 1.49 9.91 -36.91
C LEU A 491 1.30 9.75 -38.41
N ARG A 492 0.06 9.62 -38.89
CA ARG A 492 -0.23 9.57 -40.35
C ARG A 492 0.23 10.81 -41.09
N GLN A 493 0.10 11.99 -40.47
CA GLN A 493 0.51 13.25 -41.11
C GLN A 493 2.02 13.33 -41.32
N VAL A 494 2.83 12.74 -40.42
CA VAL A 494 4.30 12.82 -40.49
C VAL A 494 4.94 11.58 -41.13
N GLU A 495 4.20 10.49 -41.28
CA GLU A 495 4.70 9.18 -41.76
C GLU A 495 5.46 9.27 -43.07
N GLY A 496 4.89 9.95 -44.06
CA GLY A 496 5.53 10.09 -45.38
C GLY A 496 6.85 10.88 -45.33
N ALA A 497 6.91 11.93 -44.49
CA ALA A 497 8.13 12.71 -44.32
C ALA A 497 9.21 11.89 -43.60
N MET A 498 8.86 11.16 -42.58
CA MET A 498 9.79 10.31 -41.83
C MET A 498 10.32 9.13 -42.66
N GLN A 499 9.45 8.43 -43.42
CA GLN A 499 9.89 7.37 -44.35
C GLN A 499 10.79 7.89 -45.46
N SER A 500 10.53 9.11 -45.98
CA SER A 500 11.40 9.76 -46.96
C SER A 500 12.76 10.10 -46.34
N TRP A 501 12.83 10.50 -45.10
CA TRP A 501 14.07 10.77 -44.37
C TRP A 501 14.88 9.50 -44.14
N GLU A 502 14.30 8.45 -43.64
CA GLU A 502 14.98 7.16 -43.41
C GLU A 502 15.64 6.57 -44.66
N LYS A 503 15.05 6.81 -45.84
CA LYS A 503 15.54 6.33 -47.14
C LYS A 503 16.50 7.27 -47.81
N SER A 504 16.73 8.47 -47.27
CA SER A 504 17.54 9.51 -47.91
C SER A 504 18.95 9.58 -47.30
N GLU A 505 19.97 9.70 -48.17
CA GLU A 505 21.34 10.07 -47.79
C GLU A 505 21.52 11.59 -47.61
N ARG A 506 20.48 12.29 -47.14
CA ARG A 506 20.54 13.74 -46.96
C ARG A 506 21.45 14.10 -45.82
N GLU A 507 22.23 15.18 -45.95
CA GLU A 507 23.02 15.71 -44.84
C GLU A 507 22.10 16.17 -43.69
N ILE A 508 22.55 15.88 -42.46
CA ILE A 508 21.85 16.31 -41.26
C ILE A 508 21.86 17.84 -41.18
N PRO A 509 20.70 18.50 -41.03
CA PRO A 509 20.65 19.96 -40.93
C PRO A 509 21.53 20.49 -39.81
N GLN A 510 22.36 21.50 -40.11
CA GLN A 510 23.28 22.07 -39.13
C GLN A 510 22.62 23.19 -38.32
N PHE A 511 23.17 23.42 -37.12
CA PHE A 511 22.73 24.48 -36.22
C PHE A 511 22.92 25.87 -36.87
N ASN A 512 21.88 26.69 -36.90
CA ASN A 512 21.93 28.04 -37.37
C ASN A 512 21.90 29.04 -36.20
N PRO A 513 23.03 29.74 -35.90
CA PRO A 513 23.11 30.64 -34.75
C PRO A 513 22.22 31.90 -34.85
N GLU A 514 21.83 32.28 -36.07
CA GLU A 514 20.98 33.46 -36.28
C GLU A 514 19.50 33.20 -36.02
N MET A 515 19.08 31.95 -36.10
CA MET A 515 17.72 31.53 -35.89
C MET A 515 17.43 31.27 -34.41
N HIS A 516 16.19 31.43 -33.99
CA HIS A 516 15.72 31.10 -32.64
C HIS A 516 15.75 29.61 -32.41
N THR A 517 15.96 29.23 -31.15
CA THR A 517 15.96 27.84 -30.69
C THR A 517 14.67 27.55 -29.95
N ALA A 518 13.87 26.62 -30.46
CA ALA A 518 12.69 26.09 -29.74
C ALA A 518 13.09 24.87 -28.88
N CYS A 519 12.94 24.97 -27.58
CA CYS A 519 13.15 23.86 -26.66
C CYS A 519 11.81 23.25 -26.27
N ILE A 520 11.47 22.06 -26.82
CA ILE A 520 10.18 21.42 -26.62
C ILE A 520 10.30 20.38 -25.51
N CYS A 521 9.51 20.56 -24.44
CA CYS A 521 9.35 19.55 -23.40
C CYS A 521 8.34 18.49 -23.86
N VAL A 522 8.82 17.26 -24.06
CA VAL A 522 8.02 16.12 -24.54
C VAL A 522 7.96 15.02 -23.46
N ASN A 523 6.93 14.16 -23.54
CA ASN A 523 6.82 12.99 -22.67
C ASN A 523 7.23 11.71 -23.42
N GLU A 524 6.50 11.36 -24.46
CA GLU A 524 6.72 10.21 -25.33
C GLU A 524 6.60 10.68 -26.79
N PHE A 525 6.97 9.84 -27.75
CA PHE A 525 6.72 10.15 -29.15
C PHE A 525 5.23 9.98 -29.47
N ASN A 526 4.45 11.04 -29.34
CA ASN A 526 2.99 11.03 -29.38
C ASN A 526 2.42 12.26 -30.13
N GLY A 527 1.11 12.22 -30.40
CA GLY A 527 0.42 13.27 -31.15
C GLY A 527 0.48 14.66 -30.50
N VAL A 528 0.59 14.74 -29.17
CA VAL A 528 0.74 16.04 -28.48
C VAL A 528 2.10 16.66 -28.82
N GLY A 529 3.19 15.91 -28.71
CA GLY A 529 4.53 16.39 -29.03
C GLY A 529 4.70 16.67 -30.48
N ILE A 530 4.22 15.78 -31.37
CA ILE A 530 4.25 15.98 -32.82
C ILE A 530 3.48 17.23 -33.23
N ASN A 531 2.25 17.42 -32.73
CA ASN A 531 1.45 18.62 -33.00
C ASN A 531 2.13 19.91 -32.51
N THR A 532 2.75 19.83 -31.32
CA THR A 532 3.51 20.98 -30.78
C THR A 532 4.66 21.37 -31.70
N PHE A 533 5.45 20.39 -32.19
CA PHE A 533 6.53 20.64 -33.12
C PHE A 533 6.02 21.24 -34.42
N LEU A 534 4.98 20.65 -35.04
CA LEU A 534 4.42 21.15 -36.33
C LEU A 534 3.88 22.56 -36.19
N LYS A 535 3.14 22.88 -35.12
CA LYS A 535 2.60 24.22 -34.87
C LYS A 535 3.70 25.25 -34.67
N ILE A 536 4.75 24.93 -33.91
CA ILE A 536 5.87 25.88 -33.74
C ILE A 536 6.53 26.16 -35.09
N ARG A 537 6.72 25.15 -35.92
CA ARG A 537 7.31 25.29 -37.24
C ARG A 537 6.42 26.12 -38.21
N GLU A 538 5.09 25.97 -38.11
CA GLU A 538 4.11 26.65 -38.96
C GLU A 538 3.83 28.08 -38.49
N ASP A 539 3.65 28.30 -37.19
CA ASP A 539 3.22 29.59 -36.64
C ASP A 539 4.38 30.54 -36.29
N PHE A 540 5.63 30.01 -36.21
CA PHE A 540 6.81 30.77 -35.81
C PHE A 540 7.96 30.59 -36.84
N GLU A 541 7.99 31.40 -37.91
CA GLU A 541 8.93 31.26 -39.03
C GLU A 541 10.41 31.33 -38.69
N ASN A 542 10.77 32.00 -37.57
CA ASN A 542 12.15 32.21 -37.17
C ASN A 542 12.78 31.04 -36.39
N TYR A 543 12.04 29.92 -36.20
CA TYR A 543 12.54 28.74 -35.47
C TYR A 543 12.97 27.66 -36.49
N LYS A 544 14.28 27.39 -36.56
CA LYS A 544 14.88 26.31 -37.36
C LYS A 544 15.71 25.35 -36.51
N ASN A 545 15.99 25.73 -35.24
CA ASN A 545 16.71 24.91 -34.30
C ASN A 545 15.72 24.36 -33.28
N PHE A 546 15.65 23.03 -33.13
CA PHE A 546 14.75 22.35 -32.20
C PHE A 546 15.54 21.52 -31.22
N ILE A 547 15.27 21.70 -29.94
CA ILE A 547 15.85 20.91 -28.86
C ILE A 547 14.71 20.18 -28.14
N PHE A 548 14.82 18.88 -28.01
CA PHE A 548 13.80 18.07 -27.31
C PHE A 548 14.28 17.69 -25.94
N ILE A 549 13.49 17.97 -24.90
CA ILE A 549 13.75 17.56 -23.52
C ILE A 549 12.70 16.55 -23.10
N GLN A 550 13.17 15.39 -22.61
CA GLN A 550 12.32 14.38 -22.01
C GLN A 550 12.85 13.97 -20.64
N VAL A 551 11.95 13.83 -19.66
CA VAL A 551 12.27 13.25 -18.36
C VAL A 551 11.57 11.91 -18.22
N GLY A 552 12.35 10.85 -18.06
CA GLY A 552 11.85 9.54 -17.66
C GLY A 552 11.45 9.58 -16.21
N MET A 553 10.15 9.57 -15.92
CA MET A 553 9.65 9.67 -14.57
C MET A 553 9.71 8.31 -13.87
N VAL A 554 10.44 8.25 -12.76
CA VAL A 554 10.51 7.07 -11.91
C VAL A 554 9.26 7.02 -11.03
N ASP A 555 8.41 6.05 -11.30
CA ASP A 555 7.24 5.75 -10.51
C ASP A 555 7.36 4.36 -9.86
N SER A 556 6.38 3.98 -9.06
CA SER A 556 6.35 2.67 -8.41
C SER A 556 6.21 1.50 -9.39
N GLY A 557 5.83 1.76 -10.62
CA GLY A 557 5.75 0.78 -11.72
C GLY A 557 7.13 0.43 -12.28
N ASN A 558 7.97 1.46 -12.46
CA ASN A 558 9.29 1.34 -13.06
C ASN A 558 10.40 1.12 -12.02
N PHE A 559 10.14 1.41 -10.74
CA PHE A 559 11.09 1.18 -9.65
C PHE A 559 10.91 -0.22 -9.02
N LYS A 560 11.06 -1.28 -9.82
CA LYS A 560 10.94 -2.70 -9.37
C LYS A 560 12.24 -3.48 -9.47
N GLY A 561 13.21 -3.00 -10.22
CA GLY A 561 14.50 -3.61 -10.46
C GLY A 561 15.38 -2.71 -11.32
N GLU A 562 16.61 -3.14 -11.50
CA GLU A 562 17.60 -2.44 -12.32
C GLU A 562 17.23 -2.49 -13.81
N GLU A 563 16.71 -3.64 -14.26
CA GLU A 563 16.26 -3.88 -15.63
C GLU A 563 15.13 -2.92 -16.03
N GLU A 564 14.16 -2.66 -15.15
CA GLU A 564 13.05 -1.75 -15.43
C GLU A 564 13.51 -0.29 -15.53
N LEU A 565 14.53 0.12 -14.78
CA LEU A 565 15.13 1.45 -14.89
C LEU A 565 15.93 1.61 -16.21
N GLN A 566 16.67 0.59 -16.62
CA GLN A 566 17.38 0.57 -17.89
C GLN A 566 16.41 0.65 -19.06
N ASN A 567 15.34 -0.16 -19.04
CA ASN A 567 14.28 -0.10 -20.06
C ASN A 567 13.61 1.28 -20.14
N LEU A 568 13.41 1.96 -18.99
CA LEU A 568 12.88 3.33 -19.00
C LEU A 568 13.84 4.29 -19.69
N GLU A 569 15.14 4.20 -19.42
CA GLU A 569 16.15 5.05 -20.05
C GLU A 569 16.25 4.80 -21.56
N GLU A 570 16.24 3.55 -22.00
CA GLU A 570 16.26 3.17 -23.42
C GLU A 570 15.03 3.70 -24.15
N ASN A 571 13.84 3.55 -23.59
CA ASN A 571 12.59 4.11 -24.15
C ASN A 571 12.64 5.63 -24.30
N VAL A 572 13.22 6.35 -23.33
CA VAL A 572 13.38 7.80 -23.40
C VAL A 572 14.33 8.18 -24.55
N LYS A 573 15.44 7.48 -24.70
CA LYS A 573 16.40 7.72 -25.80
C LYS A 573 15.77 7.44 -27.15
N GLU A 574 15.04 6.34 -27.30
CA GLU A 574 14.34 5.99 -28.54
C GLU A 574 13.31 7.05 -28.95
N ASN A 575 12.49 7.50 -28.00
CA ASN A 575 11.50 8.56 -28.24
C ASN A 575 12.16 9.86 -28.71
N LEU A 576 13.26 10.27 -28.09
CA LEU A 576 14.00 11.47 -28.45
C LEU A 576 14.65 11.35 -29.82
N ASN A 577 15.15 10.17 -30.21
CA ASN A 577 15.67 9.93 -31.55
C ASN A 577 14.56 10.09 -32.61
N LYS A 578 13.36 9.54 -32.38
CA LYS A 578 12.20 9.74 -33.25
C LYS A 578 11.85 11.22 -33.43
N TYR A 579 11.97 12.05 -32.39
CA TYR A 579 11.76 13.50 -32.50
C TYR A 579 12.87 14.20 -33.31
N LYS A 580 14.14 13.77 -33.18
CA LYS A 580 15.23 14.30 -34.01
C LYS A 580 15.03 13.96 -35.49
N ASP A 581 14.69 12.70 -35.77
CA ASP A 581 14.42 12.26 -37.14
C ASP A 581 13.23 12.99 -37.73
N LEU A 582 12.19 13.25 -36.95
CA LEU A 582 11.06 14.09 -37.39
C LEU A 582 11.51 15.50 -37.73
N ALA A 583 12.30 16.15 -36.90
CA ALA A 583 12.78 17.52 -37.20
C ALA A 583 13.71 17.56 -38.41
N HIS A 584 14.60 16.58 -38.54
CA HIS A 584 15.49 16.44 -39.72
C HIS A 584 14.68 16.20 -40.99
N ALA A 585 13.63 15.38 -40.95
CA ALA A 585 12.73 15.15 -42.10
C ALA A 585 12.06 16.43 -42.62
N TYR A 586 11.88 17.40 -41.74
CA TYR A 586 11.37 18.72 -42.07
C TYR A 586 12.45 19.80 -42.29
N GLY A 587 13.74 19.39 -42.44
CA GLY A 587 14.85 20.28 -42.72
C GLY A 587 15.27 21.18 -41.55
N CYS A 588 14.98 20.81 -40.33
CA CYS A 588 15.31 21.55 -39.12
C CYS A 588 16.47 20.87 -38.35
N TYR A 589 17.35 21.69 -37.75
CA TYR A 589 18.35 21.18 -36.83
C TYR A 589 17.66 20.62 -35.56
N ALA A 590 18.16 19.49 -35.05
CA ALA A 590 17.65 18.91 -33.84
C ALA A 590 18.74 18.35 -32.92
N ASP A 591 18.58 18.57 -31.63
CA ASP A 591 19.36 17.93 -30.55
C ASP A 591 18.41 17.52 -29.39
N SER A 592 18.88 16.69 -28.46
CA SER A 592 18.02 16.21 -27.39
C SER A 592 18.75 16.08 -26.06
N TYR A 593 18.01 16.27 -24.99
CA TYR A 593 18.48 16.10 -23.61
C TYR A 593 17.48 15.30 -22.80
N TYR A 594 17.97 14.44 -21.93
CA TYR A 594 17.12 13.67 -21.05
C TYR A 594 17.66 13.61 -19.63
N ALA A 595 16.77 13.30 -18.71
CA ALA A 595 17.07 12.91 -17.34
C ALA A 595 16.13 11.79 -16.89
N ILE A 596 16.55 11.02 -15.90
CA ILE A 596 15.72 10.06 -15.20
C ILE A 596 15.57 10.57 -13.76
N GLY A 597 14.34 10.77 -13.31
CA GLY A 597 14.10 11.36 -12.00
C GLY A 597 12.68 11.17 -11.48
N THR A 598 12.46 11.61 -10.25
CA THR A 598 11.16 11.51 -9.56
C THR A 598 10.31 12.79 -9.67
N ASP A 599 10.93 13.95 -9.97
CA ASP A 599 10.24 15.24 -10.18
C ASP A 599 10.60 15.82 -11.56
N VAL A 600 9.63 15.74 -12.48
CA VAL A 600 9.80 16.24 -13.87
C VAL A 600 10.21 17.72 -13.90
N ALA A 601 9.64 18.55 -13.02
CA ALA A 601 9.87 19.98 -13.06
C ALA A 601 11.27 20.36 -12.53
N ASP A 602 11.80 19.62 -11.56
CA ASP A 602 13.18 19.84 -11.10
C ASP A 602 14.20 19.36 -12.14
N GLU A 603 13.98 18.20 -12.77
CA GLU A 603 14.87 17.68 -13.81
C GLU A 603 14.87 18.58 -15.05
N VAL A 604 13.71 19.01 -15.53
CA VAL A 604 13.62 19.97 -16.66
C VAL A 604 14.33 21.27 -16.33
N LYS A 605 14.20 21.79 -15.11
CA LYS A 605 14.92 23.00 -14.66
C LYS A 605 16.46 22.83 -14.77
N GLU A 606 17.00 21.68 -14.39
CA GLU A 606 18.45 21.43 -14.51
C GLU A 606 18.88 21.22 -15.97
N LEU A 607 18.08 20.52 -16.78
CA LEU A 607 18.32 20.37 -18.21
C LEU A 607 18.25 21.72 -18.94
N SER A 608 17.29 22.58 -18.57
CA SER A 608 17.12 23.91 -19.15
C SER A 608 18.37 24.79 -18.98
N LYS A 609 19.06 24.71 -17.85
CA LYS A 609 20.33 25.42 -17.64
C LYS A 609 21.40 24.98 -18.65
N LYS A 610 21.49 23.67 -18.93
CA LYS A 610 22.45 23.10 -19.89
C LYS A 610 22.13 23.59 -21.32
N VAL A 611 20.84 23.62 -21.69
CA VAL A 611 20.38 24.04 -23.00
C VAL A 611 20.67 25.54 -23.22
N VAL A 612 20.30 26.38 -22.25
CA VAL A 612 20.54 27.86 -22.37
C VAL A 612 22.04 28.20 -22.34
N HIS A 613 22.88 27.37 -21.70
CA HIS A 613 24.33 27.58 -21.75
C HIS A 613 24.95 27.25 -23.13
N LYS A 614 24.39 26.27 -23.87
CA LYS A 614 24.90 25.83 -25.18
C LYS A 614 24.29 26.59 -26.34
N TYR A 615 22.99 26.92 -26.24
CA TYR A 615 22.22 27.53 -27.34
C TYR A 615 21.79 28.95 -27.00
N HIS A 616 21.74 29.81 -28.02
CA HIS A 616 21.29 31.19 -27.86
C HIS A 616 19.80 31.36 -28.23
N ARG A 617 19.16 32.39 -27.69
CA ARG A 617 17.76 32.75 -27.99
C ARG A 617 16.79 31.58 -27.80
N VAL A 618 16.91 30.86 -26.65
CA VAL A 618 16.08 29.70 -26.35
C VAL A 618 14.74 30.13 -25.79
N ILE A 619 13.64 29.63 -26.32
CA ILE A 619 12.30 29.68 -25.75
C ILE A 619 11.82 28.24 -25.53
N PHE A 620 11.27 28.00 -24.36
CA PHE A 620 10.72 26.68 -23.99
C PHE A 620 9.28 26.56 -24.43
N PHE A 621 8.89 25.40 -24.94
CA PHE A 621 7.54 25.10 -25.39
C PHE A 621 7.04 23.80 -24.75
N VAL A 622 5.74 23.73 -24.46
CA VAL A 622 5.07 22.51 -24.03
C VAL A 622 3.68 22.42 -24.67
N GLY A 623 3.30 21.24 -25.12
CA GLY A 623 1.94 20.96 -25.58
C GLY A 623 0.98 20.88 -24.40
N ASN A 624 -0.15 21.57 -24.50
CA ASN A 624 -1.21 21.56 -23.49
C ASN A 624 -2.51 21.01 -24.10
N ALA A 625 -2.86 19.78 -23.73
CA ALA A 625 -4.08 19.14 -24.19
C ALA A 625 -5.31 19.76 -23.51
N ILE A 626 -6.19 20.34 -24.31
CA ILE A 626 -7.42 21.02 -23.85
C ILE A 626 -8.62 20.15 -24.17
N PHE A 627 -9.35 19.74 -23.15
CA PHE A 627 -10.60 19.00 -23.28
C PHE A 627 -11.77 19.95 -23.57
N ALA A 628 -12.63 19.58 -24.52
CA ALA A 628 -13.76 20.41 -24.95
C ALA A 628 -14.76 20.74 -23.81
N ARG A 629 -14.89 19.86 -22.82
CA ARG A 629 -15.73 20.06 -21.63
C ARG A 629 -14.88 19.89 -20.37
N PRO A 630 -14.28 20.95 -19.83
CA PRO A 630 -13.50 20.87 -18.61
C PRO A 630 -14.46 20.63 -17.41
N SER A 631 -14.23 19.53 -16.68
CA SER A 631 -14.87 19.25 -15.39
C SER A 631 -13.90 19.56 -14.24
N SER A 632 -14.41 19.65 -13.01
CA SER A 632 -13.56 19.75 -11.81
C SER A 632 -12.59 18.58 -11.71
N LEU A 633 -13.02 17.38 -12.14
CA LEU A 633 -12.18 16.19 -12.24
C LEU A 633 -11.07 16.37 -13.28
N THR A 634 -11.34 16.97 -14.44
CA THR A 634 -10.33 17.25 -15.46
C THR A 634 -9.24 18.16 -14.92
N ARG A 635 -9.61 19.24 -14.21
CA ARG A 635 -8.65 20.15 -13.57
C ARG A 635 -7.80 19.47 -12.50
N MET A 636 -8.40 18.55 -11.74
CA MET A 636 -7.68 17.84 -10.68
C MET A 636 -6.71 16.77 -11.24
N LEU A 637 -7.04 16.14 -12.37
CA LEU A 637 -6.30 14.99 -12.92
C LEU A 637 -5.29 15.33 -14.01
N HIS A 638 -5.44 16.51 -14.66
CA HIS A 638 -4.62 16.92 -15.80
C HIS A 638 -4.05 18.33 -15.64
N ASN A 639 -3.02 18.65 -16.42
CA ASN A 639 -2.44 19.98 -16.65
C ASN A 639 -1.74 20.65 -15.44
N GLN A 640 -1.48 19.93 -14.35
CA GLN A 640 -0.76 20.51 -13.20
C GLN A 640 0.76 20.59 -13.47
N THR A 641 1.31 19.62 -14.20
CA THR A 641 2.75 19.55 -14.51
C THR A 641 3.20 20.72 -15.37
N GLN A 642 2.41 21.09 -16.39
CA GLN A 642 2.74 22.20 -17.31
C GLN A 642 2.79 23.55 -16.55
N LEU A 643 1.81 23.82 -15.69
CA LEU A 643 1.77 25.02 -14.85
C LEU A 643 2.93 25.06 -13.86
N THR A 644 3.25 23.92 -13.23
CA THR A 644 4.39 23.82 -12.33
C THR A 644 5.71 24.07 -13.04
N LEU A 645 5.88 23.51 -14.24
CA LEU A 645 7.03 23.74 -15.12
C LEU A 645 7.17 25.23 -15.47
N GLN A 646 6.10 25.86 -15.93
CA GLN A 646 6.08 27.27 -16.29
C GLN A 646 6.53 28.15 -15.11
N ASN A 647 5.96 27.93 -13.94
CA ASN A 647 6.33 28.67 -12.73
C ASN A 647 7.80 28.48 -12.35
N ARG A 648 8.31 27.23 -12.38
CA ARG A 648 9.71 26.95 -12.01
C ARG A 648 10.72 27.54 -13.02
N LEU A 649 10.41 27.52 -14.31
CA LEU A 649 11.24 28.12 -15.35
C LEU A 649 11.19 29.65 -15.27
N ALA A 650 10.01 30.25 -15.06
CA ALA A 650 9.84 31.69 -14.89
C ALA A 650 10.66 32.24 -13.69
N HIS A 651 10.72 31.51 -12.56
CA HIS A 651 11.58 31.87 -11.45
C HIS A 651 13.08 31.90 -11.76
N LYS A 652 13.50 31.26 -12.86
CA LYS A 652 14.88 31.31 -13.37
C LYS A 652 15.08 32.31 -14.53
N GLY A 653 14.03 33.05 -14.89
CA GLY A 653 14.05 33.99 -15.98
C GLY A 653 13.90 33.35 -17.37
N PHE A 654 13.50 32.08 -17.46
CA PHE A 654 13.30 31.37 -18.72
C PHE A 654 11.84 31.50 -19.17
N MET A 655 11.67 31.95 -20.43
CA MET A 655 10.35 32.07 -21.04
C MET A 655 9.83 30.71 -21.48
N MET A 656 8.56 30.40 -21.13
CA MET A 656 7.88 29.18 -21.54
C MET A 656 6.51 29.49 -22.14
N VAL A 657 6.25 28.93 -23.32
CA VAL A 657 5.01 29.04 -24.07
C VAL A 657 4.25 27.73 -24.05
N MET A 658 2.96 27.78 -23.72
CA MET A 658 2.06 26.62 -23.77
C MET A 658 1.31 26.62 -25.10
N ILE A 659 1.49 25.59 -25.92
CA ILE A 659 0.77 25.42 -27.19
C ILE A 659 -0.55 24.70 -26.95
N PRO A 660 -1.71 25.34 -27.13
CA PRO A 660 -3.01 24.75 -26.92
C PRO A 660 -3.36 23.71 -28.00
N ILE A 661 -3.70 22.49 -27.58
CA ILE A 661 -4.09 21.40 -28.49
C ILE A 661 -5.49 20.96 -28.09
N LYS A 662 -6.49 21.33 -28.88
CA LYS A 662 -7.88 20.93 -28.63
C LYS A 662 -8.06 19.44 -28.92
N LEU A 663 -8.54 18.71 -27.95
CA LEU A 663 -8.99 17.33 -28.10
C LEU A 663 -10.49 17.36 -28.46
N THR A 664 -10.79 17.15 -29.74
CA THR A 664 -12.17 17.11 -30.22
C THR A 664 -12.68 15.70 -30.36
N THR A 665 -13.99 15.54 -30.31
CA THR A 665 -14.67 14.26 -30.53
C THR A 665 -14.86 13.95 -32.00
N ASP A 666 -14.62 14.92 -32.88
CA ASP A 666 -14.83 14.86 -34.33
C ASP A 666 -13.59 14.32 -35.08
#